data_174b936a0a0379a51e8de01123f5c520
#
_entry.id   174b936a0a0379a51e8de01123f5c520
#
_cell.length_a   1.000
_cell.length_b   1.000
_cell.length_c   1.000
_cell.angle_alpha   90.00
_cell.angle_beta   90.00
_cell.angle_gamma   90.00
#
_symmetry.space_group_name_H-M   'P 1'
#
loop_
_entity.id
_entity.type
_entity.pdbx_description
1 polymer ?
#
loop_
_entity_poly.entity_id
_entity_poly.type
_entity_poly.pdbx_seq_one_letter_code
_entity_poly.pdbx_strand_id
1 'polypeptide(L)'
;LERREFLKTVGAGALAATLQPSFGAEQHPVIAQEQKIHHDFRTNNPGVEYYCLGNGQIVAALQVSPKPENGTHCGLLFMSSEHFARKISTYLFHPERGLQNTRFTAVIDGKGYIPEYDKSSVRWEYPGDIPTIVIEWDAGGCSVREELMCPINDSALIRTVTIHNKGATNVQATGTILLYPNLMYFDEYHVDRKRMTLTATGYQTMELFSFSEVTVGDRHMNIRFGDIPAGEKKSITFALTLNLPRKQFEKKGLAKMLEETKRYWSNRAACATDNDGLNHLFNCSKTGLRASVSRSGKMDAGIWQYNFEWVRDSSMVAIGSVLSGQKDVAEALLRRILERSVDDEGRAIDASRHRPPETIELDQNGELIYALWTHWVWTGDDSIIRAFWPKIKAAASYVLRPEFRDPATGLLKNSREFWERDPAYGVKEGYELAYQVWNIVGLEMAAEIAAHMKEPAVSRRWLEASRLMKNSFLNHPTFSFIDDGKLIKRRLANGEVQRTFEPPNRKAMPPGVPLNVESVSYTDPDTASVLPIMLGIVDPKNPIALKTLESMEYLWNQRWTTGGYARYNVTSEPDSPGPWPFATMFLARAYLEAGNDEKAWRALNWLLQVTGGKAGAWFECYVDRPVPPLPPLGIVIWTWAEIVMFIVHHLLVVRPGPKNLIIRPRLLAGLKEVNAKVVVRGHDVRLKLRHAEKAPVAYVNGRQTRITDGSVTLPLPTKDISLEMHI
;
A
#
# COMPACT_ATOMS: atom_id res chain seq x y z
N LEU A 1 -15.69 -5.50 13.44
CA LEU A 1 -16.26 -4.26 13.96
C LEU A 1 -16.21 -3.23 12.84
N GLU A 2 -17.34 -2.59 12.56
CA GLU A 2 -17.36 -1.49 11.60
C GLU A 2 -16.45 -0.35 12.08
N ARG A 3 -15.93 0.44 11.16
CA ARG A 3 -15.29 1.73 11.47
C ARG A 3 -16.16 2.54 12.46
N ARG A 4 -17.47 2.47 12.28
CA ARG A 4 -18.49 3.05 13.18
C ARG A 4 -18.52 2.39 14.57
N GLU A 5 -18.47 1.09 14.66
CA GLU A 5 -18.45 0.37 15.93
C GLU A 5 -17.14 0.57 16.69
N PHE A 6 -16.01 0.63 15.96
CA PHE A 6 -14.71 0.95 16.52
C PHE A 6 -14.70 2.38 17.12
N LEU A 7 -15.21 3.36 16.38
CA LEU A 7 -15.30 4.74 16.86
C LEU A 7 -16.27 4.89 18.06
N LYS A 8 -17.34 4.11 18.11
CA LYS A 8 -18.25 4.06 19.27
C LYS A 8 -17.57 3.48 20.51
N THR A 9 -16.76 2.44 20.34
CA THR A 9 -16.12 1.75 21.47
C THR A 9 -14.94 2.54 22.04
N VAL A 10 -14.27 3.34 21.21
CA VAL A 10 -13.08 4.12 21.60
C VAL A 10 -13.46 5.55 22.05
N GLY A 11 -14.57 6.10 21.55
CA GLY A 11 -14.97 7.48 21.83
C GLY A 11 -15.66 7.74 23.18
N ALA A 12 -16.05 6.68 23.88
CA ALA A 12 -16.88 6.83 25.09
C ALA A 12 -16.11 7.20 26.39
N GLY A 13 -14.80 7.33 26.35
CA GLY A 13 -13.95 7.42 27.55
C GLY A 13 -13.28 8.74 27.86
N ALA A 14 -13.14 9.66 26.94
CA ALA A 14 -12.43 10.91 27.25
C ALA A 14 -12.73 11.99 26.20
N LEU A 15 -13.56 12.95 26.51
CA LEU A 15 -13.35 14.34 26.08
C LEU A 15 -14.56 15.21 26.42
N ALA A 16 -14.60 15.68 27.66
CA ALA A 16 -15.22 16.94 28.00
C ALA A 16 -14.10 17.90 28.38
N ALA A 17 -13.54 18.59 27.43
CA ALA A 17 -12.78 19.83 27.64
C ALA A 17 -12.62 20.58 26.33
N THR A 18 -13.45 21.58 26.14
CA THR A 18 -13.22 22.89 25.50
C THR A 18 -12.17 22.98 24.40
N LEU A 19 -12.63 23.02 23.15
CA LEU A 19 -12.04 23.88 22.12
C LEU A 19 -13.17 24.33 21.19
N GLN A 20 -13.64 25.55 21.35
CA GLN A 20 -14.37 26.26 20.32
C GLN A 20 -13.39 26.74 19.26
N PRO A 21 -13.50 26.36 18.00
CA PRO A 21 -12.86 27.08 16.92
C PRO A 21 -13.81 28.17 16.43
N SER A 22 -13.46 29.40 16.64
CA SER A 22 -14.02 30.54 15.90
C SER A 22 -13.52 30.46 14.46
N PHE A 23 -14.34 30.01 13.54
CA PHE A 23 -14.06 30.10 12.11
C PHE A 23 -14.53 31.44 11.58
N GLY A 24 -13.64 32.43 11.56
CA GLY A 24 -13.73 33.57 10.68
C GLY A 24 -13.28 33.12 9.28
N ALA A 25 -14.12 33.31 8.27
CA ALA A 25 -13.66 33.28 6.90
C ALA A 25 -12.68 34.43 6.71
N GLU A 26 -11.44 34.11 6.39
CA GLU A 26 -10.37 34.92 5.85
C GLU A 26 -9.04 34.65 6.57
N GLN A 27 -8.04 34.41 5.76
CA GLN A 27 -6.63 34.17 6.03
C GLN A 27 -6.25 32.69 6.14
N HIS A 28 -5.78 32.18 4.98
CA HIS A 28 -4.95 30.98 4.99
C HIS A 28 -3.73 31.24 5.88
N PRO A 29 -3.49 30.42 6.90
CA PRO A 29 -2.27 30.56 7.67
C PRO A 29 -1.08 30.33 6.74
N VAL A 30 -0.25 31.34 6.60
CA VAL A 30 1.05 31.20 5.95
C VAL A 30 1.81 30.13 6.74
N ILE A 31 2.14 29.03 6.10
CA ILE A 31 2.96 27.98 6.73
C ILE A 31 4.30 28.63 7.05
N ALA A 32 4.65 28.70 8.31
CA ALA A 32 5.96 29.14 8.72
C ALA A 32 6.99 28.16 8.12
N GLN A 33 7.91 28.66 7.30
CA GLN A 33 8.86 27.87 6.52
C GLN A 33 9.83 26.99 7.34
N GLU A 34 9.78 27.04 8.66
CA GLU A 34 10.71 26.35 9.55
C GLU A 34 10.05 25.45 10.61
N GLN A 35 8.80 25.01 10.42
CA GLN A 35 8.23 24.11 11.39
C GLN A 35 8.86 22.73 11.31
N LYS A 36 9.52 22.30 12.38
CA LYS A 36 10.11 20.96 12.49
C LYS A 36 9.04 19.91 12.30
N ILE A 37 9.33 18.95 11.43
CA ILE A 37 8.51 17.76 11.27
C ILE A 37 8.56 16.97 12.59
N HIS A 38 7.42 16.75 13.20
CA HIS A 38 7.29 15.93 14.39
C HIS A 38 6.96 14.50 14.01
N HIS A 39 7.85 13.57 14.30
CA HIS A 39 7.69 12.16 13.94
C HIS A 39 6.57 11.46 14.69
N ASP A 40 6.25 11.93 15.89
CA ASP A 40 5.25 11.31 16.74
C ASP A 40 3.83 11.77 16.52
N PHE A 41 3.62 12.27 15.46
CA PHE A 41 2.61 13.04 15.02
C PHE A 41 1.25 12.44 15.26
N ARG A 42 0.70 12.75 16.37
CA ARG A 42 -0.72 12.59 16.61
C ARG A 42 -1.24 11.16 16.54
N THR A 43 -0.35 10.21 16.56
CA THR A 43 -0.65 8.84 16.95
C THR A 43 -0.30 8.69 18.43
N ASN A 44 -0.84 7.68 19.10
CA ASN A 44 -0.44 7.38 20.48
C ASN A 44 0.95 6.78 20.61
N ASN A 45 1.54 6.38 19.49
CA ASN A 45 2.87 5.83 19.40
C ASN A 45 3.72 6.72 18.49
N PRO A 46 4.09 7.91 18.98
CA PRO A 46 4.87 8.85 18.20
C PRO A 46 6.17 8.24 17.71
N GLY A 47 6.42 8.38 16.39
CA GLY A 47 7.61 7.85 15.77
C GLY A 47 7.68 6.33 15.70
N VAL A 48 6.58 5.60 15.92
CA VAL A 48 6.54 4.15 15.75
C VAL A 48 6.48 3.79 14.28
N GLU A 49 7.41 2.96 13.84
CA GLU A 49 7.50 2.47 12.48
C GLU A 49 7.39 0.95 12.42
N TYR A 50 6.92 0.43 11.30
CA TYR A 50 6.70 -1.00 11.08
C TYR A 50 7.36 -1.45 9.80
N TYR A 51 8.39 -2.29 9.92
CA TYR A 51 9.02 -2.96 8.78
C TYR A 51 8.29 -4.26 8.51
N CYS A 52 7.63 -4.39 7.36
CA CYS A 52 6.78 -5.52 7.04
C CYS A 52 7.44 -6.46 6.03
N LEU A 53 7.73 -7.69 6.45
CA LEU A 53 8.17 -8.81 5.62
C LEU A 53 7.07 -9.85 5.47
N GLY A 54 7.05 -10.56 4.35
CA GLY A 54 6.12 -11.67 4.16
C GLY A 54 6.28 -12.36 2.82
N ASN A 55 5.63 -13.51 2.68
CA ASN A 55 5.72 -14.34 1.50
C ASN A 55 4.38 -14.96 1.08
N GLY A 56 3.29 -14.50 1.72
CA GLY A 56 1.94 -14.99 1.53
C GLY A 56 1.59 -16.23 2.37
N GLN A 57 2.55 -16.81 3.09
CA GLN A 57 2.28 -17.81 4.11
C GLN A 57 2.39 -17.20 5.51
N ILE A 58 3.39 -16.34 5.69
CA ILE A 58 3.63 -15.60 6.92
C ILE A 58 3.74 -14.11 6.66
N VAL A 59 3.44 -13.33 7.68
CA VAL A 59 3.77 -11.92 7.82
C VAL A 59 4.60 -11.74 9.07
N ALA A 60 5.70 -11.02 8.95
CA ALA A 60 6.52 -10.55 10.05
C ALA A 60 6.52 -9.02 10.04
N ALA A 61 6.15 -8.40 11.15
CA ALA A 61 6.23 -6.96 11.31
C ALA A 61 7.17 -6.63 12.48
N LEU A 62 8.27 -5.95 12.16
CA LEU A 62 9.17 -5.41 13.16
C LEU A 62 8.70 -4.00 13.52
N GLN A 63 8.28 -3.81 14.77
CA GLN A 63 8.00 -2.50 15.31
C GLN A 63 9.29 -1.87 15.85
N VAL A 64 9.51 -0.62 15.50
CA VAL A 64 10.59 0.23 16.05
C VAL A 64 9.95 1.42 16.73
N SER A 65 10.25 1.61 18.02
CA SER A 65 9.64 2.67 18.84
C SER A 65 10.68 3.51 19.55
N PRO A 66 10.55 4.84 19.56
CA PRO A 66 11.45 5.73 20.28
C PRO A 66 11.29 5.64 21.80
N LYS A 67 10.13 5.20 22.27
CA LYS A 67 9.84 5.00 23.70
C LYS A 67 9.44 3.56 23.91
N PRO A 68 10.36 2.72 24.39
CA PRO A 68 9.99 1.35 24.71
C PRO A 68 9.16 1.37 25.98
N GLU A 69 7.89 1.15 25.85
CA GLU A 69 7.13 0.70 27.00
C GLU A 69 7.65 -0.71 27.31
N ASN A 70 8.02 -0.94 28.56
CA ASN A 70 8.63 -2.20 29.05
C ASN A 70 10.00 -2.57 28.44
N GLY A 71 10.80 -1.63 28.06
CA GLY A 71 12.19 -1.85 27.66
C GLY A 71 12.39 -2.51 26.29
N THR A 72 11.37 -2.49 25.41
CA THR A 72 11.47 -3.08 24.07
C THR A 72 11.48 -1.99 23.02
N HIS A 73 12.63 -1.76 22.40
CA HIS A 73 12.77 -0.80 21.30
C HIS A 73 12.43 -1.40 19.95
N CYS A 74 12.64 -2.71 19.80
CA CYS A 74 12.34 -3.45 18.60
C CYS A 74 11.54 -4.69 18.98
N GLY A 75 10.28 -4.71 18.66
CA GLY A 75 9.39 -5.85 18.87
C GLY A 75 9.03 -6.51 17.55
N LEU A 76 8.95 -7.83 17.52
CA LEU A 76 8.59 -8.59 16.32
C LEU A 76 7.23 -9.25 16.51
N LEU A 77 6.33 -9.00 15.56
CA LEU A 77 5.14 -9.81 15.36
C LEU A 77 5.37 -10.78 14.21
N PHE A 78 4.97 -12.03 14.42
CA PHE A 78 5.12 -13.09 13.44
C PHE A 78 3.85 -13.94 13.38
N MET A 79 3.24 -14.06 12.20
CA MET A 79 1.93 -14.68 12.03
C MET A 79 1.67 -15.24 10.65
N SER A 80 0.60 -16.05 10.55
CA SER A 80 0.04 -16.46 9.26
C SER A 80 -0.58 -15.29 8.51
N SER A 81 -0.29 -15.20 7.22
CA SER A 81 -0.90 -14.21 6.32
C SER A 81 -2.44 -14.34 6.24
N GLU A 82 -3.00 -15.53 6.48
CA GLU A 82 -4.44 -15.75 6.46
C GLU A 82 -5.18 -15.13 7.65
N HIS A 83 -4.46 -14.82 8.74
CA HIS A 83 -5.08 -14.38 9.98
C HIS A 83 -4.58 -13.03 10.49
N PHE A 84 -3.63 -12.42 9.79
CA PHE A 84 -2.85 -11.32 10.31
C PHE A 84 -3.69 -10.12 10.76
N ALA A 85 -4.57 -9.60 9.95
CA ALA A 85 -5.34 -8.41 10.31
C ALA A 85 -6.56 -8.72 11.19
N ARG A 86 -7.19 -9.89 11.02
CA ARG A 86 -8.52 -10.16 11.58
C ARG A 86 -8.61 -10.23 13.09
N LYS A 87 -7.53 -10.61 13.77
CA LYS A 87 -7.59 -10.90 15.20
C LYS A 87 -6.62 -10.08 16.03
N ILE A 88 -5.81 -9.25 15.41
CA ILE A 88 -4.70 -8.58 16.07
C ILE A 88 -4.84 -7.10 16.19
N SER A 89 -5.70 -6.46 15.40
CA SER A 89 -5.87 -5.02 15.39
C SER A 89 -5.95 -4.38 16.78
N THR A 90 -6.53 -5.10 17.76
CA THR A 90 -6.63 -4.67 19.14
C THR A 90 -5.42 -5.02 20.01
N TYR A 91 -4.57 -5.96 19.60
CA TYR A 91 -3.50 -6.50 20.45
C TYR A 91 -2.10 -6.11 20.01
N LEU A 92 -1.97 -5.69 18.79
CA LEU A 92 -0.70 -5.33 18.20
C LEU A 92 -0.03 -4.17 18.89
N PHE A 93 -0.85 -3.25 19.31
CA PHE A 93 -0.41 -2.03 19.97
C PHE A 93 -0.38 -2.16 21.50
N HIS A 94 -0.68 -3.33 22.02
CA HIS A 94 -0.48 -3.60 23.43
C HIS A 94 0.95 -4.09 23.62
N PRO A 95 1.86 -3.30 24.20
CA PRO A 95 3.28 -3.61 24.29
C PRO A 95 3.57 -4.99 24.91
N GLU A 96 2.71 -5.42 25.81
CA GLU A 96 2.88 -6.68 26.54
C GLU A 96 2.46 -7.91 25.76
N ARG A 97 1.70 -7.80 24.67
CA ARG A 97 1.00 -8.96 24.09
C ARG A 97 1.39 -9.35 22.67
N GLY A 98 1.96 -8.48 21.87
CA GLY A 98 2.13 -8.79 20.44
C GLY A 98 3.52 -8.57 19.87
N LEU A 99 4.26 -7.62 20.40
CA LEU A 99 5.45 -7.09 19.74
C LEU A 99 6.77 -7.60 20.33
N GLN A 100 6.70 -8.45 21.32
CA GLN A 100 7.88 -9.01 21.99
C GLN A 100 8.10 -10.50 21.68
N ASN A 101 7.62 -10.97 20.53
CA ASN A 101 7.70 -12.40 20.19
C ASN A 101 9.13 -12.89 20.18
N THR A 102 10.08 -12.06 19.75
CA THR A 102 11.49 -12.38 19.85
C THR A 102 12.31 -11.14 20.14
N ARG A 103 13.10 -11.18 21.19
CA ARG A 103 14.11 -10.17 21.49
C ARG A 103 15.46 -10.83 21.65
N PHE A 104 16.48 -10.26 21.03
CA PHE A 104 17.86 -10.67 21.23
C PHE A 104 18.50 -9.78 22.29
N THR A 105 19.21 -10.39 23.23
CA THR A 105 20.06 -9.73 24.22
C THR A 105 21.47 -10.24 24.03
N ALA A 106 22.43 -9.34 23.79
CA ALA A 106 23.85 -9.68 23.78
C ALA A 106 24.40 -9.58 25.19
N VAL A 107 25.29 -10.50 25.55
CA VAL A 107 26.06 -10.48 26.80
C VAL A 107 27.54 -10.49 26.44
N ILE A 108 28.22 -9.38 26.69
CA ILE A 108 29.64 -9.20 26.41
C ILE A 108 30.38 -9.07 27.74
N ASP A 109 31.32 -9.97 27.99
CA ASP A 109 32.09 -10.04 29.24
C ASP A 109 31.20 -10.00 30.50
N GLY A 110 30.10 -10.74 30.44
CA GLY A 110 29.12 -10.87 31.53
C GLY A 110 28.12 -9.72 31.66
N LYS A 111 28.21 -8.65 30.85
CA LYS A 111 27.26 -7.54 30.87
C LYS A 111 26.23 -7.65 29.74
N GLY A 112 24.96 -7.53 30.09
CA GLY A 112 23.84 -7.60 29.13
C GLY A 112 23.58 -6.28 28.43
N TYR A 113 23.27 -6.36 27.12
CA TYR A 113 22.95 -5.24 26.26
C TYR A 113 21.76 -5.58 25.38
N ILE A 114 20.89 -4.59 25.15
CA ILE A 114 19.73 -4.66 24.25
C ILE A 114 19.78 -3.48 23.26
N PRO A 115 19.16 -3.60 22.09
CA PRO A 115 19.07 -2.46 21.16
C PRO A 115 18.25 -1.33 21.79
N GLU A 116 18.84 -0.14 21.88
CA GLU A 116 18.18 1.09 22.30
C GLU A 116 17.82 1.92 21.07
N TYR A 117 16.65 2.53 21.04
CA TYR A 117 16.16 3.28 19.87
C TYR A 117 17.14 4.31 19.35
N ASP A 118 17.65 5.17 20.24
CA ASP A 118 18.54 6.27 19.89
C ASP A 118 19.96 5.82 19.52
N LYS A 119 20.29 4.57 19.79
CA LYS A 119 21.62 3.97 19.57
C LYS A 119 21.58 2.81 18.57
N SER A 120 20.42 2.59 17.95
CA SER A 120 20.21 1.52 16.99
C SER A 120 19.89 2.11 15.62
N SER A 121 20.40 1.48 14.57
CA SER A 121 20.03 1.75 13.19
C SER A 121 19.16 0.60 12.69
N VAL A 122 17.95 0.91 12.22
CA VAL A 122 17.10 -0.06 11.53
C VAL A 122 16.88 0.41 10.11
N ARG A 123 17.09 -0.48 9.14
CA ARG A 123 16.96 -0.15 7.72
C ARG A 123 16.68 -1.37 6.86
N TRP A 124 16.25 -1.11 5.64
CA TRP A 124 16.19 -2.10 4.58
C TRP A 124 17.55 -2.27 3.92
N GLU A 125 17.90 -3.52 3.64
CA GLU A 125 18.97 -3.91 2.70
C GLU A 125 18.43 -4.96 1.74
N TYR A 126 19.07 -5.11 0.58
CA TYR A 126 18.63 -6.03 -0.47
C TYR A 126 19.78 -6.89 -0.99
N PRO A 127 20.43 -7.72 -0.14
CA PRO A 127 21.54 -8.56 -0.55
C PRO A 127 21.06 -9.59 -1.58
N GLY A 128 21.57 -9.49 -2.83
CA GLY A 128 21.12 -10.32 -3.94
C GLY A 128 19.62 -10.19 -4.24
N ASP A 129 19.10 -8.96 -4.15
CA ASP A 129 17.71 -8.57 -4.31
C ASP A 129 16.74 -9.04 -3.20
N ILE A 130 17.19 -9.77 -2.20
CA ILE A 130 16.35 -10.28 -1.11
C ILE A 130 16.03 -9.15 -0.11
N PRO A 131 14.75 -8.79 0.11
CA PRO A 131 14.38 -7.84 1.15
C PRO A 131 14.81 -8.33 2.53
N THR A 132 15.66 -7.55 3.20
CA THR A 132 16.23 -7.88 4.50
C THR A 132 16.10 -6.67 5.41
N ILE A 133 15.53 -6.87 6.61
CA ILE A 133 15.55 -5.86 7.67
C ILE A 133 16.85 -6.02 8.43
N VAL A 134 17.61 -4.95 8.56
CA VAL A 134 18.88 -4.92 9.29
C VAL A 134 18.72 -4.03 10.51
N ILE A 135 19.09 -4.57 11.68
CA ILE A 135 19.19 -3.85 12.94
C ILE A 135 20.66 -3.83 13.35
N GLU A 136 21.24 -2.66 13.54
CA GLU A 136 22.63 -2.50 14.01
C GLU A 136 22.67 -1.65 15.27
N TRP A 137 23.43 -2.11 16.26
CA TRP A 137 23.58 -1.47 17.55
C TRP A 137 24.91 -1.86 18.23
N ASP A 138 25.34 -1.08 19.21
CA ASP A 138 26.59 -1.31 19.92
C ASP A 138 26.38 -1.99 21.29
N ALA A 139 27.26 -2.91 21.64
CA ALA A 139 27.25 -3.71 22.87
C ALA A 139 28.65 -3.85 23.43
N GLY A 140 29.05 -2.99 24.40
CA GLY A 140 30.30 -3.16 25.14
C GLY A 140 31.58 -3.21 24.29
N GLY A 141 31.75 -2.33 23.32
CA GLY A 141 32.89 -2.32 22.39
C GLY A 141 32.72 -3.24 21.17
N CYS A 142 31.64 -4.03 21.14
CA CYS A 142 31.23 -4.80 19.97
C CYS A 142 30.10 -4.11 19.23
N SER A 143 29.98 -4.38 17.93
CA SER A 143 28.73 -4.12 17.21
C SER A 143 27.92 -5.39 17.03
N VAL A 144 26.62 -5.29 17.19
CA VAL A 144 25.66 -6.34 16.91
C VAL A 144 24.89 -5.99 15.65
N ARG A 145 24.84 -6.92 14.70
CA ARG A 145 24.04 -6.81 13.47
C ARG A 145 23.06 -7.99 13.43
N GLU A 146 21.80 -7.65 13.25
CA GLU A 146 20.72 -8.62 13.09
C GLU A 146 20.11 -8.46 11.70
N GLU A 147 19.96 -9.56 10.98
CA GLU A 147 19.40 -9.60 9.63
C GLU A 147 18.18 -10.52 9.63
N LEU A 148 17.02 -9.97 9.26
CA LEU A 148 15.75 -10.70 9.20
C LEU A 148 15.27 -10.77 7.75
N MET A 149 14.91 -11.98 7.28
CA MET A 149 14.37 -12.21 5.95
C MET A 149 13.36 -13.36 5.95
N CYS A 150 12.42 -13.32 5.00
CA CYS A 150 11.44 -14.39 4.77
C CYS A 150 11.81 -15.19 3.51
N PRO A 151 12.08 -16.51 3.62
CA PRO A 151 12.17 -17.38 2.45
C PRO A 151 10.84 -17.37 1.69
N ILE A 152 10.90 -17.24 0.38
CA ILE A 152 9.70 -16.98 -0.42
C ILE A 152 8.68 -18.13 -0.44
N ASN A 153 9.13 -19.36 -0.32
CA ASN A 153 8.28 -20.55 -0.42
C ASN A 153 8.05 -21.29 0.89
N ASP A 154 8.55 -20.77 2.01
CA ASP A 154 8.53 -21.46 3.28
C ASP A 154 7.94 -20.60 4.39
N SER A 155 7.13 -21.19 5.24
CA SER A 155 6.48 -20.51 6.36
C SER A 155 7.47 -20.26 7.49
N ALA A 156 8.47 -19.40 7.23
CA ALA A 156 9.59 -19.16 8.12
C ALA A 156 10.09 -17.70 8.06
N LEU A 157 10.64 -17.24 9.17
CA LEU A 157 11.48 -16.06 9.27
C LEU A 157 12.89 -16.51 9.66
N ILE A 158 13.89 -16.11 8.89
CA ILE A 158 15.28 -16.35 9.18
C ILE A 158 15.86 -15.10 9.84
N ARG A 159 16.59 -15.30 10.94
CA ARG A 159 17.29 -14.24 11.65
C ARG A 159 18.73 -14.64 11.87
N THR A 160 19.65 -13.85 11.32
CA THR A 160 21.08 -14.01 11.56
C THR A 160 21.55 -12.91 12.50
N VAL A 161 22.23 -13.28 13.56
CA VAL A 161 22.84 -12.36 14.52
C VAL A 161 24.34 -12.47 14.41
N THR A 162 25.01 -11.35 14.15
CA THR A 162 26.47 -11.24 14.05
C THR A 162 26.96 -10.30 15.14
N ILE A 163 27.93 -10.75 15.94
CA ILE A 163 28.69 -9.92 16.88
C ILE A 163 30.08 -9.71 16.29
N HIS A 164 30.45 -8.45 16.15
CA HIS A 164 31.77 -8.03 15.68
C HIS A 164 32.50 -7.31 16.82
N ASN A 165 33.61 -7.87 17.25
CA ASN A 165 34.48 -7.26 18.25
C ASN A 165 35.31 -6.15 17.61
N LYS A 166 34.95 -4.90 17.86
CA LYS A 166 35.68 -3.69 17.38
C LYS A 166 36.83 -3.26 18.35
N GLY A 167 36.92 -3.93 19.49
CA GLY A 167 37.94 -3.64 20.51
C GLY A 167 39.32 -4.15 20.15
N ALA A 168 40.31 -3.83 20.99
CA ALA A 168 41.68 -4.27 20.85
C ALA A 168 41.99 -5.59 21.58
N THR A 169 41.06 -6.12 22.36
CA THR A 169 41.22 -7.35 23.17
C THR A 169 40.11 -8.35 22.81
N ASN A 170 40.38 -9.62 23.09
CA ASN A 170 39.36 -10.65 22.96
C ASN A 170 38.20 -10.40 23.93
N VAL A 171 36.99 -10.74 23.52
CA VAL A 171 35.78 -10.68 24.37
C VAL A 171 35.07 -12.01 24.45
N GLN A 172 34.48 -12.31 25.60
CA GLN A 172 33.55 -13.43 25.78
C GLN A 172 32.14 -12.98 25.44
N ALA A 173 31.55 -13.60 24.40
CA ALA A 173 30.22 -13.24 23.97
C ALA A 173 29.23 -14.41 24.11
N THR A 174 28.10 -14.11 24.72
CA THR A 174 26.92 -14.95 24.73
C THR A 174 25.70 -14.13 24.36
N GLY A 175 24.58 -14.75 24.13
CA GLY A 175 23.34 -14.06 23.84
C GLY A 175 22.12 -14.85 24.32
N THR A 176 21.00 -14.18 24.36
CA THR A 176 19.71 -14.79 24.68
C THR A 176 18.68 -14.31 23.68
N ILE A 177 17.95 -15.22 23.09
CA ILE A 177 16.77 -14.93 22.28
C ILE A 177 15.53 -15.42 23.00
N LEU A 178 14.53 -14.54 23.12
CA LEU A 178 13.26 -14.87 23.77
C LEU A 178 12.23 -15.31 22.74
N LEU A 179 11.30 -16.17 23.12
CA LEU A 179 10.07 -16.45 22.41
C LEU A 179 8.87 -16.16 23.31
N TYR A 180 8.11 -15.14 22.96
CA TYR A 180 6.83 -14.83 23.57
C TYR A 180 5.72 -15.07 22.54
N PRO A 181 5.01 -16.18 22.59
CA PRO A 181 3.90 -16.43 21.69
C PRO A 181 2.75 -15.46 22.00
N ASN A 182 2.04 -15.06 20.97
CA ASN A 182 0.80 -14.32 21.15
C ASN A 182 -0.27 -15.26 21.68
N LEU A 183 -0.75 -15.04 22.90
CA LEU A 183 -1.72 -15.87 23.60
C LEU A 183 -3.08 -16.02 22.91
N MET A 184 -3.37 -15.22 21.88
CA MET A 184 -4.57 -15.41 21.07
C MET A 184 -4.49 -16.62 20.13
N TYR A 185 -3.29 -17.12 19.87
CA TYR A 185 -3.05 -18.18 18.89
C TYR A 185 -2.35 -19.39 19.46
N PHE A 186 -1.80 -19.28 20.67
CA PHE A 186 -0.97 -20.29 21.27
C PHE A 186 -1.40 -20.52 22.72
N ASP A 187 -1.85 -21.73 23.00
CA ASP A 187 -2.36 -22.12 24.31
C ASP A 187 -1.30 -22.82 25.15
N GLU A 188 -0.38 -23.50 24.49
CA GLU A 188 0.63 -24.34 25.13
C GLU A 188 2.04 -23.96 24.68
N TYR A 189 2.99 -24.24 25.56
CA TYR A 189 4.39 -23.94 25.34
C TYR A 189 5.24 -25.12 25.70
N HIS A 190 6.08 -25.62 24.79
CA HIS A 190 6.91 -26.78 24.96
C HIS A 190 8.39 -26.46 24.72
N VAL A 191 9.25 -27.10 25.55
CA VAL A 191 10.69 -27.02 25.45
C VAL A 191 11.25 -28.39 25.09
N ASP A 192 11.74 -28.56 23.90
CA ASP A 192 12.45 -29.75 23.49
C ASP A 192 13.97 -29.53 23.60
N ARG A 193 14.53 -29.92 24.77
CA ARG A 193 15.97 -29.78 25.06
C ARG A 193 16.84 -30.68 24.20
N LYS A 194 16.33 -31.81 23.70
CA LYS A 194 17.10 -32.71 22.83
C LYS A 194 17.22 -32.16 21.43
N ARG A 195 16.16 -31.56 20.94
CA ARG A 195 16.12 -30.90 19.60
C ARG A 195 16.53 -29.44 19.63
N MET A 196 16.77 -28.88 20.81
CA MET A 196 17.07 -27.46 20.98
C MET A 196 16.01 -26.57 20.29
N THR A 197 14.73 -26.86 20.53
CA THR A 197 13.58 -26.18 19.90
C THR A 197 12.64 -25.68 21.00
N LEU A 198 12.21 -24.43 20.84
CA LEU A 198 11.09 -23.85 21.58
C LEU A 198 9.85 -23.91 20.69
N THR A 199 8.78 -24.50 21.20
CA THR A 199 7.54 -24.68 20.44
C THR A 199 6.37 -24.09 21.21
N ALA A 200 5.55 -23.29 20.52
CA ALA A 200 4.27 -22.83 21.00
C ALA A 200 3.17 -23.45 20.13
N THR A 201 2.19 -24.10 20.75
CA THR A 201 1.08 -24.78 20.06
C THR A 201 -0.27 -24.21 20.48
N GLY A 202 -1.22 -24.27 19.58
CA GLY A 202 -2.59 -23.81 19.75
C GLY A 202 -3.31 -23.94 18.41
N TYR A 203 -3.96 -22.86 17.99
CA TYR A 203 -4.53 -22.80 16.64
C TYR A 203 -3.48 -22.94 15.52
N GLN A 204 -2.25 -22.56 15.81
CA GLN A 204 -1.07 -22.70 14.96
C GLN A 204 0.09 -23.27 15.77
N THR A 205 1.11 -23.77 15.11
CA THR A 205 2.35 -24.19 15.75
C THR A 205 3.49 -23.30 15.31
N MET A 206 4.16 -22.67 16.27
CA MET A 206 5.37 -21.87 16.06
C MET A 206 6.57 -22.58 16.65
N GLU A 207 7.64 -22.72 15.89
CA GLU A 207 8.90 -23.31 16.38
C GLU A 207 10.05 -22.32 16.19
N LEU A 208 10.81 -22.09 17.26
CA LEU A 208 12.10 -21.37 17.22
C LEU A 208 13.24 -22.36 17.44
N PHE A 209 14.21 -22.39 16.54
CA PHE A 209 15.40 -23.22 16.65
C PHE A 209 16.63 -22.52 16.04
N SER A 210 17.81 -22.99 16.44
CA SER A 210 19.10 -22.53 15.94
C SER A 210 19.74 -23.54 15.01
N PHE A 211 20.55 -23.06 14.05
CA PHE A 211 21.44 -23.91 13.24
C PHE A 211 22.77 -24.17 13.93
N SER A 212 23.04 -23.51 15.04
CA SER A 212 24.21 -23.71 15.89
C SER A 212 23.80 -24.32 17.22
N GLU A 213 24.78 -24.78 17.99
CA GLU A 213 24.54 -25.30 19.32
C GLU A 213 24.06 -24.21 20.28
N VAL A 214 22.95 -24.46 20.97
CA VAL A 214 22.31 -23.57 21.94
C VAL A 214 21.80 -24.36 23.13
N THR A 215 21.60 -23.69 24.27
CA THR A 215 20.92 -24.25 25.43
C THR A 215 19.51 -23.67 25.52
N VAL A 216 18.51 -24.51 25.72
CA VAL A 216 17.11 -24.07 25.74
C VAL A 216 16.59 -24.00 27.17
N GLY A 217 16.16 -22.84 27.61
CA GLY A 217 15.41 -22.59 28.84
C GLY A 217 13.88 -22.58 28.59
N ASP A 218 13.11 -22.11 29.56
CA ASP A 218 11.63 -22.18 29.47
C ASP A 218 11.04 -21.36 28.35
N ARG A 219 11.52 -20.12 28.11
CA ARG A 219 11.03 -19.24 27.04
C ARG A 219 12.17 -18.56 26.30
N HIS A 220 13.35 -19.11 26.37
CA HIS A 220 14.54 -18.51 25.78
C HIS A 220 15.54 -19.55 25.31
N MET A 221 16.36 -19.16 24.36
CA MET A 221 17.56 -19.89 23.97
C MET A 221 18.77 -19.09 24.40
N ASN A 222 19.70 -19.75 25.10
CA ASN A 222 21.01 -19.21 25.39
C ASN A 222 21.97 -19.62 24.29
N ILE A 223 22.71 -18.66 23.79
CA ILE A 223 23.57 -18.76 22.64
C ILE A 223 25.00 -18.54 23.11
N ARG A 224 25.92 -19.40 22.71
CA ARG A 224 27.35 -19.24 22.99
C ARG A 224 28.09 -18.82 21.71
N PHE A 225 28.44 -17.53 21.61
CA PHE A 225 29.38 -17.09 20.58
C PHE A 225 30.82 -17.45 20.97
N GLY A 226 31.10 -17.58 22.30
CA GLY A 226 32.41 -17.86 22.84
C GLY A 226 33.38 -16.69 22.73
N ASP A 227 34.70 -16.99 22.69
CA ASP A 227 35.73 -15.99 22.48
C ASP A 227 35.67 -15.41 21.08
N ILE A 228 35.56 -14.09 20.97
CA ILE A 228 35.67 -13.35 19.71
C ILE A 228 36.95 -12.53 19.77
N PRO A 229 38.00 -12.88 18.99
CA PRO A 229 39.23 -12.13 18.94
C PRO A 229 39.03 -10.67 18.50
N ALA A 230 39.97 -9.82 18.84
CA ALA A 230 40.00 -8.43 18.40
C ALA A 230 39.87 -8.34 16.86
N GLY A 231 38.96 -7.53 16.36
CA GLY A 231 38.68 -7.32 14.94
C GLY A 231 37.87 -8.46 14.27
N GLU A 232 37.59 -9.56 14.95
CA GLU A 232 36.86 -10.70 14.39
C GLU A 232 35.36 -10.63 14.64
N LYS A 233 34.61 -11.45 13.88
CA LYS A 233 33.15 -11.56 14.00
C LYS A 233 32.68 -12.99 14.05
N LYS A 234 31.59 -13.23 14.76
CA LYS A 234 30.88 -14.50 14.80
C LYS A 234 29.39 -14.33 14.55
N SER A 235 28.82 -15.24 13.78
CA SER A 235 27.40 -15.20 13.39
C SER A 235 26.68 -16.49 13.80
N ILE A 236 25.42 -16.34 14.20
CA ILE A 236 24.52 -17.44 14.49
C ILE A 236 23.19 -17.18 13.80
N THR A 237 22.63 -18.22 13.17
CA THR A 237 21.37 -18.12 12.44
C THR A 237 20.27 -18.92 13.15
N PHE A 238 19.10 -18.32 13.22
CA PHE A 238 17.87 -18.89 13.76
C PHE A 238 16.81 -18.99 12.68
N ALA A 239 15.90 -19.94 12.86
CA ALA A 239 14.63 -19.97 12.14
C ALA A 239 13.48 -19.89 13.15
N LEU A 240 12.53 -19.03 12.85
CA LEU A 240 11.21 -19.00 13.45
C LEU A 240 10.23 -19.46 12.39
N THR A 241 9.58 -20.60 12.61
CA THR A 241 8.66 -21.22 11.65
C THR A 241 7.23 -21.22 12.16
N LEU A 242 6.28 -21.26 11.24
CA LEU A 242 4.86 -21.34 11.53
C LEU A 242 4.24 -22.50 10.75
N ASN A 243 3.66 -23.47 11.45
CA ASN A 243 3.10 -24.70 10.85
C ASN A 243 4.09 -25.46 9.93
N LEU A 244 5.37 -25.24 10.13
CA LEU A 244 6.46 -25.88 9.40
C LEU A 244 7.43 -26.51 10.41
N PRO A 245 7.33 -27.84 10.67
CA PRO A 245 8.19 -28.50 11.64
C PRO A 245 9.67 -28.43 11.25
N ARG A 246 10.55 -28.27 12.24
CA ARG A 246 12.01 -28.22 12.07
C ARG A 246 12.54 -29.31 11.14
N LYS A 247 12.11 -30.55 11.33
CA LYS A 247 12.53 -31.71 10.49
C LYS A 247 12.23 -31.48 9.00
N GLN A 248 11.09 -30.88 8.68
CA GLN A 248 10.71 -30.58 7.29
C GLN A 248 11.53 -29.42 6.75
N PHE A 249 11.75 -28.38 7.55
CA PHE A 249 12.62 -27.27 7.21
C PHE A 249 14.04 -27.73 6.91
N GLU A 250 14.64 -28.53 7.80
CA GLU A 250 16.01 -29.06 7.64
C GLU A 250 16.16 -29.95 6.41
N LYS A 251 15.13 -30.73 6.06
CA LYS A 251 15.12 -31.55 4.84
C LYS A 251 15.29 -30.73 3.57
N LYS A 252 14.71 -29.54 3.53
CA LYS A 252 14.83 -28.63 2.37
C LYS A 252 16.18 -27.92 2.37
N GLY A 253 16.66 -27.49 3.51
CA GLY A 253 17.92 -26.80 3.75
C GLY A 253 17.89 -25.31 3.47
N LEU A 254 18.56 -24.53 4.32
CA LEU A 254 18.59 -23.08 4.25
C LEU A 254 19.14 -22.56 2.91
N ALA A 255 20.23 -23.15 2.41
CA ALA A 255 20.87 -22.71 1.16
C ALA A 255 19.90 -22.73 -0.03
N LYS A 256 19.10 -23.80 -0.15
CA LYS A 256 18.08 -23.93 -1.20
C LYS A 256 16.97 -22.89 -1.05
N MET A 257 16.52 -22.63 0.18
CA MET A 257 15.51 -21.60 0.45
C MET A 257 16.00 -20.21 0.06
N LEU A 258 17.26 -19.90 0.36
CA LEU A 258 17.90 -18.63 -0.01
C LEU A 258 18.03 -18.50 -1.54
N GLU A 259 18.44 -19.55 -2.22
CA GLU A 259 18.55 -19.57 -3.69
C GLU A 259 17.18 -19.35 -4.36
N GLU A 260 16.12 -20.04 -3.90
CA GLU A 260 14.76 -19.86 -4.41
C GLU A 260 14.27 -18.42 -4.17
N THR A 261 14.56 -17.86 -2.99
CA THR A 261 14.17 -16.50 -2.61
C THR A 261 14.91 -15.47 -3.47
N LYS A 262 16.21 -15.63 -3.66
CA LYS A 262 16.99 -14.77 -4.55
C LYS A 262 16.45 -14.82 -5.98
N ARG A 263 16.20 -16.00 -6.51
CA ARG A 263 15.63 -16.18 -7.86
C ARG A 263 14.25 -15.52 -8.00
N TYR A 264 13.41 -15.63 -6.97
CA TYR A 264 12.12 -14.95 -6.98
C TYR A 264 12.28 -13.44 -7.10
N TRP A 265 13.07 -12.81 -6.24
CA TRP A 265 13.18 -11.36 -6.21
C TRP A 265 13.96 -10.79 -7.40
N SER A 266 15.03 -11.45 -7.85
CA SER A 266 15.80 -10.99 -9.01
C SER A 266 15.02 -11.08 -10.34
N ASN A 267 13.94 -11.86 -10.38
CA ASN A 267 13.03 -11.93 -11.53
C ASN A 267 11.85 -10.93 -11.46
N ARG A 268 11.85 -10.02 -10.48
CA ARG A 268 10.81 -8.99 -10.33
C ARG A 268 11.25 -7.66 -10.93
N ALA A 269 10.31 -6.71 -11.02
CA ALA A 269 10.63 -5.36 -11.44
C ALA A 269 11.66 -4.72 -10.51
N ALA A 270 12.51 -3.90 -11.09
CA ALA A 270 13.54 -3.14 -10.39
C ALA A 270 13.57 -1.70 -10.94
N CYS A 271 13.83 -0.75 -10.06
CA CYS A 271 14.06 0.63 -10.43
C CYS A 271 15.23 1.15 -9.59
N ALA A 272 16.29 1.58 -10.25
CA ALA A 272 17.46 2.18 -9.66
C ALA A 272 17.68 3.55 -10.29
N THR A 273 17.73 4.57 -9.46
CA THR A 273 17.97 5.95 -9.85
C THR A 273 19.13 6.52 -9.02
N ASP A 274 19.56 7.69 -9.35
CA ASP A 274 20.53 8.46 -8.52
C ASP A 274 19.84 9.16 -7.31
N ASN A 275 18.59 8.79 -6.98
CA ASN A 275 17.86 9.24 -5.81
C ASN A 275 17.48 8.05 -4.90
N ASP A 276 18.18 7.94 -3.77
CA ASP A 276 17.98 6.83 -2.82
C ASP A 276 16.54 6.78 -2.24
N GLY A 277 15.90 7.93 -2.07
CA GLY A 277 14.52 8.01 -1.58
C GLY A 277 13.54 7.35 -2.55
N LEU A 278 13.66 7.64 -3.85
CA LEU A 278 12.80 7.02 -4.87
C LEU A 278 13.05 5.50 -4.97
N ASN A 279 14.34 5.09 -4.89
CA ASN A 279 14.71 3.67 -4.85
C ASN A 279 14.10 2.97 -3.63
N HIS A 280 14.16 3.63 -2.47
CA HIS A 280 13.56 3.12 -1.24
C HIS A 280 12.03 2.97 -1.38
N LEU A 281 11.32 4.01 -1.84
CA LEU A 281 9.87 3.96 -2.05
C LEU A 281 9.45 2.78 -2.93
N PHE A 282 10.16 2.53 -4.04
CA PHE A 282 9.84 1.41 -4.93
C PHE A 282 10.09 0.06 -4.27
N ASN A 283 11.25 -0.13 -3.65
CA ASN A 283 11.65 -1.42 -3.09
C ASN A 283 10.80 -1.82 -1.88
N CYS A 284 10.52 -0.89 -0.96
CA CYS A 284 9.67 -1.19 0.19
C CYS A 284 8.21 -1.44 -0.24
N SER A 285 7.69 -0.71 -1.23
CA SER A 285 6.34 -0.92 -1.75
C SER A 285 6.20 -2.30 -2.42
N LYS A 286 7.15 -2.68 -3.27
CA LYS A 286 7.21 -4.02 -3.86
C LYS A 286 7.25 -5.12 -2.78
N THR A 287 8.01 -4.93 -1.72
CA THR A 287 8.11 -5.86 -0.58
C THR A 287 6.79 -5.91 0.20
N GLY A 288 6.19 -4.75 0.49
CA GLY A 288 4.92 -4.64 1.20
C GLY A 288 3.76 -5.31 0.47
N LEU A 289 3.67 -5.16 -0.85
CA LEU A 289 2.67 -5.86 -1.67
C LEU A 289 2.78 -7.39 -1.52
N ARG A 290 3.98 -7.96 -1.50
CA ARG A 290 4.15 -9.40 -1.26
C ARG A 290 3.76 -9.79 0.17
N ALA A 291 4.08 -8.99 1.15
CA ALA A 291 3.82 -9.27 2.54
C ALA A 291 2.32 -9.28 2.88
N SER A 292 1.53 -8.45 2.20
CA SER A 292 0.13 -8.19 2.55
C SER A 292 -0.89 -9.15 1.94
N VAL A 293 -0.51 -9.95 0.93
CA VAL A 293 -1.42 -10.85 0.23
C VAL A 293 -1.07 -12.31 0.54
N SER A 294 -2.04 -13.06 1.04
CA SER A 294 -1.86 -14.49 1.32
C SER A 294 -1.78 -15.33 0.04
N ARG A 295 -1.36 -16.59 0.17
CA ARG A 295 -1.35 -17.54 -0.96
C ARG A 295 -2.76 -17.85 -1.49
N SER A 296 -3.78 -17.71 -0.66
CA SER A 296 -5.19 -17.84 -1.08
C SER A 296 -5.75 -16.58 -1.74
N GLY A 297 -4.94 -15.52 -1.88
CA GLY A 297 -5.37 -14.22 -2.38
C GLY A 297 -6.14 -13.38 -1.35
N LYS A 298 -6.20 -13.81 -0.10
CA LYS A 298 -6.82 -13.01 0.94
C LYS A 298 -5.96 -11.78 1.22
N MET A 299 -6.61 -10.64 1.24
CA MET A 299 -6.06 -9.35 1.64
C MET A 299 -7.11 -8.57 2.41
N ASP A 300 -6.77 -8.12 3.59
CA ASP A 300 -7.54 -7.10 4.30
C ASP A 300 -7.06 -5.71 3.80
N ALA A 301 -7.92 -4.70 3.76
CA ALA A 301 -7.54 -3.39 3.20
C ALA A 301 -6.43 -2.69 3.99
N GLY A 302 -6.27 -3.02 5.26
CA GLY A 302 -5.21 -2.50 6.11
C GLY A 302 -4.62 -3.55 7.04
N ILE A 303 -3.33 -3.46 7.29
CA ILE A 303 -2.67 -4.21 8.35
C ILE A 303 -3.09 -3.58 9.67
N TRP A 304 -3.53 -4.39 10.62
CA TRP A 304 -4.09 -4.12 11.94
C TRP A 304 -5.53 -3.60 11.99
N GLN A 305 -6.02 -3.00 10.92
CA GLN A 305 -7.35 -2.43 10.84
C GLN A 305 -7.99 -2.77 9.50
N TYR A 306 -9.31 -2.63 9.39
CA TYR A 306 -10.05 -2.94 8.17
C TYR A 306 -9.90 -4.41 7.73
N ASN A 307 -10.30 -5.31 8.60
CA ASN A 307 -10.25 -6.76 8.41
C ASN A 307 -11.34 -7.30 7.47
N PHE A 308 -11.78 -6.51 6.52
CA PHE A 308 -12.68 -6.89 5.43
C PHE A 308 -11.98 -6.75 4.08
N GLU A 309 -12.54 -7.39 3.09
CA GLU A 309 -12.01 -7.41 1.74
C GLU A 309 -12.79 -6.40 0.89
N TRP A 310 -12.15 -5.29 0.51
CA TRP A 310 -12.70 -4.32 -0.44
C TRP A 310 -12.24 -4.65 -1.84
N VAL A 311 -13.17 -4.66 -2.80
CA VAL A 311 -12.86 -4.91 -4.21
C VAL A 311 -11.98 -3.80 -4.77
N ARG A 312 -12.23 -2.55 -4.40
CA ARG A 312 -11.43 -1.37 -4.76
C ARG A 312 -9.97 -1.54 -4.38
N ASP A 313 -9.68 -1.71 -3.08
CA ASP A 313 -8.33 -1.86 -2.56
C ASP A 313 -7.61 -3.06 -3.16
N SER A 314 -8.30 -4.19 -3.24
CA SER A 314 -7.74 -5.42 -3.80
C SER A 314 -7.43 -5.28 -5.29
N SER A 315 -8.25 -4.53 -6.05
CA SER A 315 -8.01 -4.25 -7.47
C SER A 315 -6.77 -3.39 -7.67
N MET A 316 -6.60 -2.32 -6.88
CA MET A 316 -5.41 -1.48 -6.96
C MET A 316 -4.14 -2.25 -6.57
N VAL A 317 -4.20 -3.09 -5.53
CA VAL A 317 -3.08 -3.92 -5.11
C VAL A 317 -2.75 -4.99 -6.16
N ALA A 318 -3.74 -5.55 -6.85
CA ALA A 318 -3.50 -6.46 -7.97
C ALA A 318 -2.75 -5.75 -9.11
N ILE A 319 -3.13 -4.52 -9.46
CA ILE A 319 -2.42 -3.69 -10.44
C ILE A 319 -0.96 -3.47 -9.99
N GLY A 320 -0.75 -2.94 -8.78
CA GLY A 320 0.60 -2.69 -8.24
C GLY A 320 1.46 -3.96 -8.22
N SER A 321 0.85 -5.12 -7.93
CA SER A 321 1.53 -6.42 -7.94
C SER A 321 1.96 -6.84 -9.35
N VAL A 322 1.10 -6.70 -10.35
CA VAL A 322 1.46 -6.94 -11.76
C VAL A 322 2.62 -6.05 -12.19
N LEU A 323 2.52 -4.75 -11.91
CA LEU A 323 3.54 -3.76 -12.31
C LEU A 323 4.88 -3.99 -11.63
N SER A 324 4.89 -4.48 -10.40
CA SER A 324 6.10 -4.89 -9.70
C SER A 324 6.63 -6.26 -10.12
N GLY A 325 5.98 -6.93 -11.10
CA GLY A 325 6.37 -8.24 -11.62
C GLY A 325 5.92 -9.41 -10.74
N GLN A 326 4.99 -9.20 -9.81
CA GLN A 326 4.45 -10.21 -8.90
C GLN A 326 3.12 -10.78 -9.43
N LYS A 327 3.19 -11.41 -10.61
CA LYS A 327 2.04 -12.03 -11.26
C LYS A 327 1.26 -12.98 -10.34
N ASP A 328 1.97 -13.79 -9.57
CA ASP A 328 1.40 -14.77 -8.63
C ASP A 328 0.52 -14.12 -7.56
N VAL A 329 0.90 -12.95 -7.07
CA VAL A 329 0.12 -12.16 -6.10
C VAL A 329 -1.16 -11.62 -6.73
N ALA A 330 -1.05 -11.03 -7.92
CA ALA A 330 -2.19 -10.48 -8.64
C ALA A 330 -3.20 -11.56 -9.03
N GLU A 331 -2.74 -12.71 -9.52
CA GLU A 331 -3.61 -13.85 -9.86
C GLU A 331 -4.40 -14.35 -8.65
N ALA A 332 -3.73 -14.52 -7.51
CA ALA A 332 -4.38 -14.96 -6.29
C ALA A 332 -5.48 -13.96 -5.85
N LEU A 333 -5.18 -12.65 -5.86
CA LEU A 333 -6.15 -11.61 -5.56
C LEU A 333 -7.35 -11.61 -6.51
N LEU A 334 -7.10 -11.56 -7.81
CA LEU A 334 -8.17 -11.46 -8.82
C LEU A 334 -9.08 -12.68 -8.82
N ARG A 335 -8.52 -13.89 -8.66
CA ARG A 335 -9.33 -15.11 -8.49
C ARG A 335 -10.22 -15.01 -7.25
N ARG A 336 -9.64 -14.62 -6.12
CA ARG A 336 -10.38 -14.49 -4.87
C ARG A 336 -11.50 -13.44 -4.96
N ILE A 337 -11.24 -12.29 -5.57
CA ILE A 337 -12.27 -11.27 -5.78
C ILE A 337 -13.44 -11.87 -6.56
N LEU A 338 -13.16 -12.53 -7.70
CA LEU A 338 -14.19 -13.13 -8.55
C LEU A 338 -14.93 -14.29 -7.88
N GLU A 339 -14.27 -15.02 -6.99
CA GLU A 339 -14.88 -16.13 -6.25
C GLU A 339 -15.70 -15.69 -5.04
N ARG A 340 -15.32 -14.63 -4.35
CA ARG A 340 -15.81 -14.28 -3.02
C ARG A 340 -16.49 -12.92 -2.91
N SER A 341 -16.09 -11.96 -3.76
CA SER A 341 -16.48 -10.56 -3.64
C SER A 341 -17.26 -10.04 -4.86
N VAL A 342 -17.62 -10.91 -5.78
CA VAL A 342 -18.54 -10.61 -6.89
C VAL A 342 -19.61 -11.69 -6.90
N ASP A 343 -20.88 -11.29 -6.86
CA ASP A 343 -22.00 -12.24 -6.95
C ASP A 343 -22.32 -12.65 -8.40
N ASP A 344 -23.29 -13.53 -8.58
CA ASP A 344 -23.64 -14.04 -9.91
C ASP A 344 -24.35 -12.98 -10.79
N GLU A 345 -24.86 -11.93 -10.19
CA GLU A 345 -25.43 -10.78 -10.89
C GLU A 345 -24.36 -9.78 -11.35
N GLY A 346 -23.12 -9.96 -10.91
CA GLY A 346 -21.99 -9.08 -11.19
C GLY A 346 -21.80 -7.92 -10.22
N ARG A 347 -22.52 -7.93 -9.11
CA ARG A 347 -22.39 -6.92 -8.08
C ARG A 347 -21.09 -7.12 -7.32
N ALA A 348 -20.30 -6.07 -7.20
CA ALA A 348 -19.17 -6.03 -6.27
C ALA A 348 -19.68 -5.92 -4.82
N ILE A 349 -19.21 -6.81 -3.95
CA ILE A 349 -19.59 -6.88 -2.53
C ILE A 349 -18.61 -6.06 -1.72
N ASP A 350 -19.03 -4.87 -1.35
CA ASP A 350 -18.23 -3.92 -0.59
C ASP A 350 -17.99 -4.37 0.85
N ALA A 351 -16.73 -4.41 1.27
CA ALA A 351 -16.33 -4.75 2.63
C ALA A 351 -17.01 -6.03 3.18
N SER A 352 -17.17 -7.04 2.31
CA SER A 352 -17.86 -8.30 2.62
C SER A 352 -19.34 -8.11 3.03
N ARG A 353 -19.99 -7.05 2.56
CA ARG A 353 -21.38 -6.71 2.89
C ARG A 353 -22.25 -6.49 1.68
N HIS A 354 -23.47 -7.00 1.73
CA HIS A 354 -24.53 -6.66 0.80
C HIS A 354 -25.21 -5.37 1.26
N ARG A 355 -25.19 -4.35 0.40
CA ARG A 355 -25.86 -3.07 0.63
C ARG A 355 -27.09 -2.95 -0.28
N PRO A 356 -28.10 -2.16 0.09
CA PRO A 356 -29.19 -1.86 -0.81
C PRO A 356 -28.69 -1.06 -2.02
N PRO A 357 -29.37 -1.14 -3.18
CA PRO A 357 -28.91 -0.56 -4.45
C PRO A 357 -28.51 0.91 -4.37
N GLU A 358 -29.27 1.71 -3.64
CA GLU A 358 -29.06 3.16 -3.48
C GLU A 358 -27.78 3.53 -2.72
N THR A 359 -27.14 2.57 -2.06
CA THR A 359 -25.91 2.79 -1.28
C THR A 359 -24.76 1.86 -1.67
N ILE A 360 -24.80 1.28 -2.86
CA ILE A 360 -23.68 0.51 -3.44
C ILE A 360 -22.59 1.47 -3.90
N GLU A 361 -21.34 1.07 -3.76
CA GLU A 361 -20.21 1.74 -4.37
C GLU A 361 -20.06 1.29 -5.83
N LEU A 362 -20.31 2.21 -6.76
CA LEU A 362 -20.37 1.89 -8.19
C LEU A 362 -19.01 1.98 -8.90
N ASP A 363 -17.96 2.41 -8.22
CA ASP A 363 -16.58 2.45 -8.72
C ASP A 363 -15.96 1.07 -8.83
N GLN A 364 -16.21 0.19 -7.87
CA GLN A 364 -15.51 -1.08 -7.67
C GLN A 364 -15.60 -2.03 -8.88
N ASN A 365 -16.71 -2.00 -9.59
CA ASN A 365 -16.87 -2.80 -10.82
C ASN A 365 -15.87 -2.34 -11.92
N GLY A 366 -15.75 -1.03 -12.12
CA GLY A 366 -14.82 -0.45 -13.08
C GLY A 366 -13.36 -0.72 -12.72
N GLU A 367 -13.02 -0.58 -11.45
CA GLU A 367 -11.68 -0.84 -10.92
C GLU A 367 -11.27 -2.31 -11.08
N LEU A 368 -12.17 -3.24 -10.78
CA LEU A 368 -11.94 -4.68 -10.98
C LEU A 368 -11.67 -5.00 -12.46
N ILE A 369 -12.48 -4.46 -13.37
CA ILE A 369 -12.27 -4.68 -14.80
C ILE A 369 -10.94 -4.10 -15.27
N TYR A 370 -10.57 -2.92 -14.78
CA TYR A 370 -9.27 -2.31 -15.07
C TYR A 370 -8.11 -3.18 -14.55
N ALA A 371 -8.25 -3.77 -13.37
CA ALA A 371 -7.24 -4.68 -12.82
C ALA A 371 -7.11 -5.98 -13.62
N LEU A 372 -8.23 -6.58 -14.04
CA LEU A 372 -8.26 -7.78 -14.89
C LEU A 372 -7.65 -7.51 -16.27
N TRP A 373 -7.97 -6.37 -16.88
CA TRP A 373 -7.37 -5.97 -18.15
C TRP A 373 -5.87 -5.73 -18.00
N THR A 374 -5.44 -5.03 -16.96
CA THR A 374 -4.02 -4.77 -16.66
C THR A 374 -3.27 -6.10 -16.50
N HIS A 375 -3.82 -7.03 -15.73
CA HIS A 375 -3.23 -8.36 -15.59
C HIS A 375 -3.04 -9.04 -16.96
N TRP A 376 -4.08 -9.08 -17.78
CA TRP A 376 -4.04 -9.72 -19.09
C TRP A 376 -3.00 -9.09 -20.03
N VAL A 377 -3.01 -7.78 -20.21
CA VAL A 377 -2.10 -7.14 -21.16
C VAL A 377 -0.64 -7.21 -20.72
N TRP A 378 -0.39 -7.15 -19.41
CA TRP A 378 0.96 -7.25 -18.85
C TRP A 378 1.51 -8.67 -18.87
N THR A 379 0.70 -9.65 -18.56
CA THR A 379 1.15 -11.05 -18.44
C THR A 379 0.97 -11.86 -19.73
N GLY A 380 0.05 -11.46 -20.59
CA GLY A 380 -0.40 -12.24 -21.75
C GLY A 380 -1.30 -13.42 -21.36
N ASP A 381 -1.58 -13.61 -20.07
CA ASP A 381 -2.35 -14.72 -19.53
C ASP A 381 -3.83 -14.34 -19.41
N ASP A 382 -4.67 -15.00 -20.22
CA ASP A 382 -6.12 -14.80 -20.22
C ASP A 382 -6.89 -15.88 -19.44
N SER A 383 -6.16 -16.74 -18.71
CA SER A 383 -6.77 -17.89 -18.00
C SER A 383 -7.84 -17.50 -16.98
N ILE A 384 -7.64 -16.40 -16.25
CA ILE A 384 -8.64 -15.86 -15.30
C ILE A 384 -9.86 -15.35 -16.08
N ILE A 385 -9.62 -14.60 -17.16
CA ILE A 385 -10.69 -14.07 -17.99
C ILE A 385 -11.55 -15.21 -18.55
N ARG A 386 -10.95 -16.27 -19.09
CA ARG A 386 -11.67 -17.41 -19.62
C ARG A 386 -12.44 -18.18 -18.54
N ALA A 387 -11.80 -18.42 -17.41
CA ALA A 387 -12.42 -19.18 -16.30
C ALA A 387 -13.63 -18.46 -15.71
N PHE A 388 -13.60 -17.13 -15.63
CA PHE A 388 -14.65 -16.32 -15.00
C PHE A 388 -15.40 -15.42 -15.97
N TRP A 389 -15.34 -15.68 -17.27
CA TRP A 389 -15.94 -14.80 -18.27
C TRP A 389 -17.42 -14.46 -18.05
N PRO A 390 -18.31 -15.41 -17.70
CA PRO A 390 -19.69 -15.07 -17.39
C PRO A 390 -19.81 -14.05 -16.26
N LYS A 391 -19.03 -14.20 -15.19
CA LYS A 391 -19.04 -13.33 -14.02
C LYS A 391 -18.44 -11.96 -14.33
N ILE A 392 -17.32 -11.91 -15.09
CA ILE A 392 -16.70 -10.67 -15.56
C ILE A 392 -17.67 -9.89 -16.46
N LYS A 393 -18.38 -10.59 -17.34
CA LYS A 393 -19.41 -10.00 -18.19
C LYS A 393 -20.58 -9.44 -17.37
N ALA A 394 -21.02 -10.15 -16.36
CA ALA A 394 -22.03 -9.68 -15.42
C ALA A 394 -21.54 -8.44 -14.67
N ALA A 395 -20.30 -8.44 -14.14
CA ALA A 395 -19.72 -7.33 -13.40
C ALA A 395 -19.62 -6.06 -14.26
N ALA A 396 -19.11 -6.16 -15.50
CA ALA A 396 -19.04 -5.02 -16.41
C ALA A 396 -20.42 -4.48 -16.83
N SER A 397 -21.45 -5.34 -16.83
CA SER A 397 -22.83 -4.94 -17.19
C SER A 397 -23.65 -4.46 -15.99
N TYR A 398 -23.23 -4.76 -14.77
CA TYR A 398 -23.98 -4.47 -13.55
C TYR A 398 -24.34 -2.99 -13.41
N VAL A 399 -23.34 -2.12 -13.60
CA VAL A 399 -23.50 -0.66 -13.50
C VAL A 399 -24.37 -0.06 -14.61
N LEU A 400 -24.63 -0.80 -15.69
CA LEU A 400 -25.48 -0.36 -16.79
C LEU A 400 -26.97 -0.65 -16.58
N ARG A 401 -27.34 -1.19 -15.42
CA ARG A 401 -28.73 -1.44 -15.06
C ARG A 401 -29.52 -0.12 -14.90
N PRO A 402 -30.83 -0.13 -15.22
CA PRO A 402 -31.65 1.09 -15.14
C PRO A 402 -31.70 1.76 -13.76
N GLU A 403 -31.55 0.98 -12.68
CA GLU A 403 -31.53 1.51 -11.30
C GLU A 403 -30.35 2.44 -11.03
N PHE A 404 -29.24 2.25 -11.72
CA PHE A 404 -28.02 3.05 -11.51
C PHE A 404 -27.76 4.06 -12.61
N ARG A 405 -28.24 3.76 -13.82
CA ARG A 405 -27.87 4.52 -15.00
C ARG A 405 -29.00 5.43 -15.47
N ASP A 406 -28.70 6.70 -15.57
CA ASP A 406 -29.59 7.64 -16.27
C ASP A 406 -29.56 7.34 -17.79
N PRO A 407 -30.72 7.09 -18.43
CA PRO A 407 -30.76 6.65 -19.83
C PRO A 407 -30.39 7.77 -20.83
N ALA A 408 -30.60 9.03 -20.48
CA ALA A 408 -30.32 10.17 -21.35
C ALA A 408 -28.84 10.56 -21.37
N THR A 409 -28.23 10.56 -20.20
CA THR A 409 -26.82 10.97 -20.02
C THR A 409 -25.86 9.78 -19.98
N GLY A 410 -26.35 8.60 -19.65
CA GLY A 410 -25.54 7.42 -19.38
C GLY A 410 -24.77 7.47 -18.06
N LEU A 411 -24.91 8.55 -17.28
CA LEU A 411 -24.23 8.72 -16.00
C LEU A 411 -24.81 7.82 -14.91
N LEU A 412 -23.95 7.42 -13.96
CA LEU A 412 -24.32 6.57 -12.84
C LEU A 412 -24.69 7.42 -11.62
N LYS A 413 -25.83 7.08 -11.00
CA LYS A 413 -26.35 7.80 -9.84
C LYS A 413 -26.67 6.88 -8.68
N ASN A 414 -26.48 7.36 -7.48
CA ASN A 414 -27.00 6.79 -6.24
C ASN A 414 -26.86 7.78 -5.08
N SER A 415 -27.12 7.29 -3.85
CA SER A 415 -27.04 8.08 -2.61
C SER A 415 -25.79 7.77 -1.78
N ARG A 416 -24.69 7.35 -2.41
CA ARG A 416 -23.40 7.10 -1.79
C ARG A 416 -22.29 7.81 -2.56
N GLU A 417 -21.20 8.14 -1.90
CA GLU A 417 -20.05 8.76 -2.52
C GLU A 417 -18.78 7.89 -2.35
N PHE A 418 -17.75 8.19 -3.12
CA PHE A 418 -16.52 7.37 -3.25
C PHE A 418 -15.81 7.05 -1.92
N TRP A 419 -15.89 7.95 -0.95
CA TRP A 419 -15.26 7.76 0.36
C TRP A 419 -16.20 7.13 1.40
N GLU A 420 -17.21 6.39 0.93
CA GLU A 420 -18.13 5.57 1.74
C GLU A 420 -19.18 6.33 2.56
N ARG A 421 -19.30 7.64 2.40
CA ARG A 421 -20.39 8.39 3.03
C ARG A 421 -21.72 8.12 2.33
N ASP A 422 -22.79 8.13 3.10
CA ASP A 422 -24.16 7.79 2.71
C ASP A 422 -25.17 8.87 3.15
N PRO A 423 -26.51 8.68 2.99
CA PRO A 423 -27.49 9.67 3.42
C PRO A 423 -27.41 10.10 4.88
N ALA A 424 -26.88 9.25 5.78
CA ALA A 424 -26.69 9.64 7.18
C ALA A 424 -25.67 10.80 7.34
N TYR A 425 -24.80 10.98 6.36
CA TYR A 425 -23.84 12.09 6.29
C TYR A 425 -24.33 13.26 5.41
N GLY A 426 -25.55 13.19 4.88
CA GLY A 426 -26.11 14.22 4.01
C GLY A 426 -25.84 14.03 2.52
N VAL A 427 -25.39 12.83 2.12
CA VAL A 427 -25.27 12.49 0.69
C VAL A 427 -26.67 12.29 0.12
N LYS A 428 -27.04 13.13 -0.86
CA LYS A 428 -28.32 13.04 -1.58
C LYS A 428 -28.16 12.19 -2.83
N GLU A 429 -29.25 11.70 -3.40
CA GLU A 429 -29.20 11.03 -4.70
C GLU A 429 -28.55 11.93 -5.75
N GLY A 430 -27.60 11.40 -6.48
CA GLY A 430 -26.87 12.17 -7.48
C GLY A 430 -25.75 11.38 -8.14
N TYR A 431 -24.96 12.12 -8.90
CA TYR A 431 -23.87 11.59 -9.72
C TYR A 431 -22.55 11.90 -9.05
N GLU A 432 -21.76 10.86 -8.75
CA GLU A 432 -20.43 10.95 -8.13
C GLU A 432 -19.36 10.88 -9.21
N LEU A 433 -18.37 11.79 -9.21
CA LEU A 433 -17.30 11.88 -10.21
C LEU A 433 -16.54 10.55 -10.34
N ALA A 434 -16.07 10.00 -9.24
CA ALA A 434 -15.23 8.80 -9.25
C ALA A 434 -15.96 7.59 -9.86
N TYR A 435 -17.26 7.47 -9.64
CA TYR A 435 -18.07 6.40 -10.24
C TYR A 435 -18.09 6.48 -11.76
N GLN A 436 -18.21 7.71 -12.30
CA GLN A 436 -18.15 7.89 -13.75
C GLN A 436 -16.79 7.52 -14.30
N VAL A 437 -15.72 8.03 -13.68
CA VAL A 437 -14.34 7.87 -14.13
C VAL A 437 -13.95 6.40 -14.20
N TRP A 438 -14.15 5.67 -13.11
CA TRP A 438 -13.78 4.26 -13.06
C TRP A 438 -14.59 3.41 -14.04
N ASN A 439 -15.87 3.75 -14.26
CA ASN A 439 -16.68 2.99 -15.22
C ASN A 439 -16.46 3.42 -16.67
N ILE A 440 -16.08 4.66 -16.96
CA ILE A 440 -15.62 5.04 -18.31
C ILE A 440 -14.43 4.16 -18.68
N VAL A 441 -13.40 4.12 -17.84
CA VAL A 441 -12.18 3.33 -18.08
C VAL A 441 -12.49 1.83 -18.05
N GLY A 442 -13.23 1.37 -17.05
CA GLY A 442 -13.60 -0.05 -16.90
C GLY A 442 -14.38 -0.60 -18.09
N LEU A 443 -15.34 0.16 -18.63
CA LEU A 443 -16.11 -0.25 -19.81
C LEU A 443 -15.27 -0.25 -21.10
N GLU A 444 -14.32 0.68 -21.27
CA GLU A 444 -13.36 0.64 -22.38
C GLU A 444 -12.52 -0.63 -22.32
N MET A 445 -11.99 -0.96 -21.15
CA MET A 445 -11.19 -2.18 -20.92
C MET A 445 -12.04 -3.45 -21.07
N ALA A 446 -13.28 -3.44 -20.58
CA ALA A 446 -14.23 -4.55 -20.79
C ALA A 446 -14.51 -4.78 -22.27
N ALA A 447 -14.64 -3.72 -23.06
CA ALA A 447 -14.85 -3.82 -24.49
C ALA A 447 -13.66 -4.49 -25.21
N GLU A 448 -12.43 -4.19 -24.80
CA GLU A 448 -11.22 -4.86 -25.32
C GLU A 448 -11.18 -6.34 -24.92
N ILE A 449 -11.52 -6.66 -23.67
CA ILE A 449 -11.63 -8.06 -23.19
C ILE A 449 -12.71 -8.81 -24.00
N ALA A 450 -13.90 -8.21 -24.21
CA ALA A 450 -14.99 -8.82 -24.96
C ALA A 450 -14.60 -9.07 -26.44
N ALA A 451 -13.86 -8.14 -27.05
CA ALA A 451 -13.32 -8.32 -28.40
C ALA A 451 -12.32 -9.49 -28.45
N HIS A 452 -11.46 -9.63 -27.43
CA HIS A 452 -10.56 -10.78 -27.29
C HIS A 452 -11.32 -12.09 -27.12
N MET A 453 -12.40 -12.07 -26.34
CA MET A 453 -13.31 -13.21 -26.13
C MET A 453 -14.23 -13.51 -27.32
N LYS A 454 -14.07 -12.79 -28.44
CA LYS A 454 -14.83 -12.93 -29.67
C LYS A 454 -16.33 -12.62 -29.52
N GLU A 455 -16.67 -11.69 -28.65
CA GLU A 455 -18.03 -11.15 -28.45
C GLU A 455 -18.15 -9.68 -28.94
N PRO A 456 -18.08 -9.41 -30.26
CA PRO A 456 -18.01 -8.05 -30.79
C PRO A 456 -19.29 -7.22 -30.53
N ALA A 457 -20.45 -7.84 -30.35
CA ALA A 457 -21.67 -7.14 -30.01
C ALA A 457 -21.63 -6.60 -28.57
N VAL A 458 -21.11 -7.39 -27.63
CA VAL A 458 -20.92 -6.99 -26.24
C VAL A 458 -19.85 -5.87 -26.17
N SER A 459 -18.75 -6.04 -26.88
CA SER A 459 -17.69 -5.03 -26.98
C SER A 459 -18.23 -3.68 -27.45
N ARG A 460 -19.01 -3.64 -28.55
CA ARG A 460 -19.61 -2.39 -29.04
C ARG A 460 -20.52 -1.74 -28.01
N ARG A 461 -21.42 -2.53 -27.39
CA ARG A 461 -22.36 -2.02 -26.38
C ARG A 461 -21.63 -1.32 -25.21
N TRP A 462 -20.56 -1.92 -24.70
CA TRP A 462 -19.79 -1.33 -23.60
C TRP A 462 -19.01 -0.08 -24.03
N LEU A 463 -18.44 -0.11 -25.22
CA LEU A 463 -17.74 1.05 -25.77
C LEU A 463 -18.67 2.23 -26.02
N GLU A 464 -19.90 1.97 -26.52
CA GLU A 464 -20.94 3.00 -26.70
C GLU A 464 -21.38 3.57 -25.34
N ALA A 465 -21.56 2.71 -24.34
CA ALA A 465 -21.90 3.15 -22.98
C ALA A 465 -20.81 4.03 -22.36
N SER A 466 -19.53 3.63 -22.47
CA SER A 466 -18.40 4.43 -22.02
C SER A 466 -18.34 5.79 -22.74
N ARG A 467 -18.49 5.80 -24.07
CA ARG A 467 -18.47 7.05 -24.87
C ARG A 467 -19.57 8.01 -24.48
N LEU A 468 -20.80 7.51 -24.30
CA LEU A 468 -21.93 8.34 -23.84
C LEU A 468 -21.64 8.94 -22.47
N MET A 469 -21.20 8.11 -21.53
CA MET A 469 -20.85 8.54 -20.17
C MET A 469 -19.73 9.60 -20.21
N LYS A 470 -18.65 9.36 -20.96
CA LYS A 470 -17.52 10.28 -21.10
C LYS A 470 -17.94 11.61 -21.72
N ASN A 471 -18.79 11.57 -22.76
CA ASN A 471 -19.32 12.79 -23.36
C ASN A 471 -20.18 13.59 -22.40
N SER A 472 -21.07 12.92 -21.66
CA SER A 472 -21.89 13.59 -20.65
C SER A 472 -21.06 14.13 -19.49
N PHE A 473 -20.09 13.38 -19.05
CA PHE A 473 -19.15 13.76 -18.00
C PHE A 473 -18.39 15.09 -18.34
N LEU A 474 -17.98 15.25 -19.60
CA LEU A 474 -17.18 16.41 -20.02
C LEU A 474 -18.01 17.55 -20.59
N ASN A 475 -19.07 17.25 -21.34
CA ASN A 475 -19.68 18.23 -22.25
C ASN A 475 -21.18 18.48 -22.05
N HIS A 476 -21.86 17.71 -21.17
CA HIS A 476 -23.30 17.91 -20.99
C HIS A 476 -23.59 19.27 -20.35
N PRO A 477 -24.49 20.09 -20.87
CA PRO A 477 -24.72 21.49 -20.40
C PRO A 477 -25.13 21.55 -18.92
N THR A 478 -25.83 20.53 -18.39
CA THR A 478 -26.33 20.50 -17.02
C THR A 478 -25.57 19.52 -16.14
N PHE A 479 -25.14 18.37 -16.70
CA PHE A 479 -24.62 17.25 -15.92
C PHE A 479 -23.11 17.03 -16.07
N SER A 480 -22.38 17.88 -16.80
CA SER A 480 -20.92 17.80 -16.85
C SER A 480 -20.32 17.99 -15.46
N PHE A 481 -19.22 17.29 -15.19
CA PHE A 481 -18.50 17.42 -13.91
C PHE A 481 -17.53 18.60 -13.88
N ILE A 482 -17.89 19.65 -14.62
CA ILE A 482 -17.13 20.90 -14.68
C ILE A 482 -18.00 22.02 -14.13
N ASP A 483 -17.48 22.73 -13.13
CA ASP A 483 -18.10 23.90 -12.55
C ASP A 483 -17.00 24.93 -12.25
N ASP A 484 -17.26 26.20 -12.55
CA ASP A 484 -16.25 27.26 -12.43
C ASP A 484 -14.89 26.89 -13.05
N GLY A 485 -14.92 26.21 -14.20
CA GLY A 485 -13.71 25.80 -14.95
C GLY A 485 -12.81 24.76 -14.29
N LYS A 486 -13.28 24.04 -13.29
CA LYS A 486 -12.59 22.94 -12.61
C LYS A 486 -13.49 21.71 -12.45
N LEU A 487 -12.89 20.56 -12.22
CA LEU A 487 -13.62 19.34 -11.89
C LEU A 487 -14.20 19.43 -10.49
N ILE A 488 -15.44 18.92 -10.35
CA ILE A 488 -16.17 18.87 -9.09
C ILE A 488 -16.51 17.43 -8.71
N LYS A 489 -16.66 17.19 -7.40
CA LYS A 489 -16.94 15.88 -6.86
C LYS A 489 -18.31 15.33 -7.24
N ARG A 490 -19.39 16.14 -7.09
CA ARG A 490 -20.74 15.59 -7.11
C ARG A 490 -21.80 16.55 -7.68
N ARG A 491 -22.73 15.98 -8.46
CA ARG A 491 -23.97 16.64 -8.85
C ARG A 491 -25.20 15.92 -8.29
N LEU A 492 -26.23 16.68 -7.95
CA LEU A 492 -27.54 16.15 -7.60
C LEU A 492 -28.27 15.58 -8.84
N ALA A 493 -29.32 14.81 -8.62
CA ALA A 493 -30.12 14.24 -9.69
C ALA A 493 -30.77 15.29 -10.61
N ASN A 494 -31.01 16.51 -10.13
CA ASN A 494 -31.51 17.65 -10.92
C ASN A 494 -30.41 18.43 -11.68
N GLY A 495 -29.13 18.01 -11.55
CA GLY A 495 -27.98 18.64 -12.20
C GLY A 495 -27.30 19.74 -11.40
N GLU A 496 -27.85 20.18 -10.29
CA GLU A 496 -27.19 21.13 -9.40
C GLU A 496 -25.92 20.53 -8.77
N VAL A 497 -24.94 21.38 -8.47
CA VAL A 497 -23.75 20.95 -7.73
C VAL A 497 -24.12 20.72 -6.27
N GLN A 498 -23.86 19.55 -5.76
CA GLN A 498 -23.94 19.31 -4.31
C GLN A 498 -22.67 19.88 -3.66
N ARG A 499 -22.76 21.09 -3.11
CA ARG A 499 -21.61 21.81 -2.54
C ARG A 499 -21.32 21.44 -1.08
N THR A 500 -22.35 20.90 -0.41
CA THR A 500 -22.26 20.53 1.00
C THR A 500 -22.91 19.19 1.28
N PHE A 501 -22.44 18.53 2.29
CA PHE A 501 -23.12 17.44 2.96
C PHE A 501 -23.73 17.97 4.26
N GLU A 502 -25.04 17.79 4.40
CA GLU A 502 -25.80 18.26 5.56
C GLU A 502 -26.54 17.07 6.17
N PRO A 503 -26.03 16.51 7.27
CA PRO A 503 -26.68 15.39 7.95
C PRO A 503 -28.15 15.73 8.30
N PRO A 504 -29.13 14.89 7.91
CA PRO A 504 -30.54 15.26 8.00
C PRO A 504 -31.07 15.33 9.44
N ASN A 505 -30.44 14.64 10.35
CA ASN A 505 -30.84 14.62 11.77
C ASN A 505 -29.61 14.52 12.67
N ARG A 506 -29.08 15.68 13.04
CA ARG A 506 -27.90 15.80 13.88
C ARG A 506 -28.11 15.24 15.30
N LYS A 507 -29.35 15.31 15.83
CA LYS A 507 -29.70 14.82 17.16
C LYS A 507 -29.82 13.29 17.22
N ALA A 508 -30.03 12.63 16.09
CA ALA A 508 -30.15 11.19 15.99
C ALA A 508 -28.82 10.47 15.75
N MET A 509 -27.71 11.19 15.72
CA MET A 509 -26.40 10.53 15.57
C MET A 509 -26.12 9.67 16.80
N PRO A 510 -25.57 8.45 16.60
CA PRO A 510 -25.26 7.57 17.71
C PRO A 510 -24.31 8.23 18.72
N PRO A 511 -24.44 7.93 20.02
CA PRO A 511 -23.47 8.40 21.00
C PRO A 511 -22.04 8.04 20.62
N GLY A 512 -21.11 8.97 20.80
CA GLY A 512 -19.70 8.77 20.48
C GLY A 512 -19.33 9.04 19.01
N VAL A 513 -20.27 9.37 18.15
CA VAL A 513 -19.96 9.92 16.82
C VAL A 513 -19.35 11.31 17.03
N PRO A 514 -18.19 11.58 16.44
CA PRO A 514 -17.51 12.87 16.61
C PRO A 514 -18.35 14.05 16.11
N LEU A 515 -18.28 15.16 16.83
CA LEU A 515 -19.13 16.34 16.64
C LEU A 515 -19.12 16.94 15.22
N ASN A 516 -18.02 16.84 14.52
CA ASN A 516 -17.93 17.37 13.15
C ASN A 516 -18.67 16.56 12.07
N VAL A 517 -19.12 15.33 12.37
CA VAL A 517 -20.08 14.61 11.51
C VAL A 517 -21.46 15.27 11.58
N GLU A 518 -21.74 15.97 12.66
CA GLU A 518 -22.98 16.72 12.85
C GLU A 518 -22.95 18.08 12.18
N SER A 519 -21.81 18.51 11.63
CA SER A 519 -21.65 19.80 11.00
C SER A 519 -21.80 19.70 9.47
N VAL A 520 -22.18 20.80 8.86
CA VAL A 520 -22.14 20.96 7.40
C VAL A 520 -20.69 20.86 6.94
N SER A 521 -20.44 20.03 5.94
CA SER A 521 -19.12 19.89 5.34
C SER A 521 -19.13 20.16 3.85
N TYR A 522 -18.06 20.77 3.34
CA TYR A 522 -17.91 21.07 1.91
C TYR A 522 -17.49 19.80 1.15
N THR A 523 -18.02 19.62 -0.08
CA THR A 523 -17.68 18.50 -0.95
C THR A 523 -16.37 18.69 -1.68
N ASP A 524 -16.02 19.92 -2.01
CA ASP A 524 -14.82 20.28 -2.78
C ASP A 524 -13.90 21.21 -1.97
N PRO A 525 -12.57 21.14 -2.22
CA PRO A 525 -11.89 20.19 -3.08
C PRO A 525 -11.85 18.78 -2.51
N ASP A 526 -11.73 17.79 -3.41
CA ASP A 526 -11.64 16.37 -3.09
C ASP A 526 -10.61 15.69 -4.01
N THR A 527 -9.73 14.85 -3.46
CA THR A 527 -8.67 14.23 -4.26
C THR A 527 -9.18 13.26 -5.33
N ALA A 528 -10.40 12.74 -5.21
CA ALA A 528 -11.01 11.96 -6.28
C ALA A 528 -11.18 12.79 -7.58
N SER A 529 -11.26 14.12 -7.48
CA SER A 529 -11.41 15.00 -8.65
C SER A 529 -10.17 15.04 -9.56
N VAL A 530 -9.02 14.45 -9.14
CA VAL A 530 -7.85 14.30 -10.03
C VAL A 530 -7.82 12.98 -10.79
N LEU A 531 -8.70 12.03 -10.48
CA LEU A 531 -8.79 10.74 -11.19
C LEU A 531 -8.94 10.90 -12.71
N PRO A 532 -9.77 11.81 -13.25
CA PRO A 532 -9.86 12.02 -14.70
C PRO A 532 -8.55 12.45 -15.36
N ILE A 533 -7.70 13.17 -14.63
CA ILE A 533 -6.36 13.60 -15.09
C ILE A 533 -5.40 12.43 -15.08
N MET A 534 -5.35 11.69 -13.95
CA MET A 534 -4.52 10.51 -13.78
C MET A 534 -4.79 9.41 -14.81
N LEU A 535 -6.06 9.20 -15.13
CA LEU A 535 -6.52 8.12 -16.03
C LEU A 535 -6.65 8.58 -17.50
N GLY A 536 -6.26 9.82 -17.81
CA GLY A 536 -6.21 10.33 -19.17
C GLY A 536 -7.59 10.62 -19.82
N ILE A 537 -8.63 10.79 -18.99
CA ILE A 537 -9.95 11.23 -19.46
C ILE A 537 -9.92 12.74 -19.81
N VAL A 538 -9.20 13.50 -18.99
CA VAL A 538 -8.93 14.93 -19.20
C VAL A 538 -7.44 15.09 -19.48
N ASP A 539 -7.12 15.86 -20.52
CA ASP A 539 -5.72 16.20 -20.84
C ASP A 539 -5.11 16.96 -19.65
N PRO A 540 -3.99 16.49 -19.08
CA PRO A 540 -3.36 17.10 -17.92
C PRO A 540 -2.89 18.56 -18.14
N LYS A 541 -2.75 19.00 -19.39
CA LYS A 541 -2.41 20.39 -19.76
C LYS A 541 -3.63 21.26 -20.06
N ASN A 542 -4.83 20.68 -20.03
CA ASN A 542 -6.06 21.43 -20.22
C ASN A 542 -6.27 22.43 -19.05
N PRO A 543 -6.75 23.66 -19.31
CA PRO A 543 -7.05 24.65 -18.27
C PRO A 543 -7.93 24.12 -17.13
N ILE A 544 -8.88 23.23 -17.43
CA ILE A 544 -9.73 22.57 -16.42
C ILE A 544 -8.89 21.70 -15.48
N ALA A 545 -7.96 20.91 -16.02
CA ALA A 545 -7.05 20.08 -15.22
C ALA A 545 -6.16 20.96 -14.34
N LEU A 546 -5.57 22.02 -14.92
CA LEU A 546 -4.68 22.93 -14.18
C LEU A 546 -5.40 23.65 -13.05
N LYS A 547 -6.61 24.18 -13.30
CA LYS A 547 -7.43 24.82 -12.26
C LYS A 547 -7.90 23.85 -11.19
N THR A 548 -8.19 22.60 -11.57
CA THR A 548 -8.49 21.52 -10.60
C THR A 548 -7.29 21.27 -9.70
N LEU A 549 -6.10 21.07 -10.28
CA LEU A 549 -4.87 20.84 -9.52
C LEU A 549 -4.49 22.03 -8.63
N GLU A 550 -4.74 23.25 -9.08
CA GLU A 550 -4.55 24.46 -8.26
C GLU A 550 -5.47 24.43 -7.02
N SER A 551 -6.74 24.06 -7.19
CA SER A 551 -7.68 23.97 -6.06
C SER A 551 -7.31 22.89 -5.05
N MET A 552 -6.59 21.83 -5.45
CA MET A 552 -6.10 20.79 -4.55
C MET A 552 -5.06 21.28 -3.54
N GLU A 553 -4.42 22.41 -3.77
CA GLU A 553 -3.47 23.01 -2.82
C GLU A 553 -4.13 23.34 -1.48
N TYR A 554 -5.43 23.58 -1.47
CA TYR A 554 -6.19 23.73 -0.24
C TYR A 554 -6.13 22.47 0.65
N LEU A 555 -5.97 21.28 0.07
CA LEU A 555 -5.87 20.01 0.78
C LEU A 555 -4.45 19.73 1.29
N TRP A 556 -3.43 20.51 0.88
CA TRP A 556 -2.10 20.36 1.47
C TRP A 556 -2.18 20.66 2.95
N ASN A 557 -1.64 19.74 3.74
CA ASN A 557 -1.80 19.79 5.19
C ASN A 557 -1.25 21.10 5.79
N GLN A 558 -2.17 21.98 6.16
CA GLN A 558 -1.88 23.23 6.83
C GLN A 558 -2.16 23.19 8.34
N ARG A 559 -2.84 22.16 8.79
CA ARG A 559 -3.20 22.00 10.21
C ARG A 559 -2.09 21.36 11.04
N TRP A 560 -1.38 20.45 10.39
CA TRP A 560 -0.29 19.72 10.98
C TRP A 560 0.96 20.09 10.21
N THR A 561 2.04 20.19 10.83
CA THR A 561 3.28 20.73 10.26
C THR A 561 4.01 19.78 9.29
N THR A 562 3.45 18.60 9.00
CA THR A 562 4.12 17.56 8.21
C THR A 562 3.94 17.64 6.71
N GLY A 563 2.91 18.33 6.21
CA GLY A 563 2.55 18.29 4.79
C GLY A 563 1.70 17.06 4.42
N GLY A 564 1.69 16.72 3.14
CA GLY A 564 0.80 15.70 2.55
C GLY A 564 -0.60 16.23 2.25
N TYR A 565 -1.36 15.54 1.39
CA TYR A 565 -2.71 15.99 1.01
C TYR A 565 -3.77 15.26 1.83
N ALA A 566 -4.70 16.01 2.38
CA ALA A 566 -5.94 15.46 2.93
C ALA A 566 -6.75 14.78 1.83
N ARG A 567 -7.52 13.76 2.15
CA ARG A 567 -8.33 12.99 1.20
C ARG A 567 -9.41 13.86 0.54
N TYR A 568 -10.05 14.71 1.34
CA TYR A 568 -11.10 15.64 0.92
C TYR A 568 -11.11 16.86 1.85
N ASN A 569 -12.06 17.77 1.62
CA ASN A 569 -12.17 19.02 2.38
C ASN A 569 -12.16 18.74 3.89
N VAL A 570 -11.31 19.46 4.60
CA VAL A 570 -11.03 19.28 6.03
C VAL A 570 -12.23 19.52 6.95
N THR A 571 -13.32 20.09 6.42
CA THR A 571 -14.57 20.24 7.18
C THR A 571 -15.42 18.98 7.18
N SER A 572 -15.07 17.98 6.35
CA SER A 572 -15.97 16.89 6.01
C SER A 572 -16.09 15.82 7.06
N GLU A 573 -15.01 15.45 7.74
CA GLU A 573 -15.07 14.38 8.73
C GLU A 573 -14.03 14.49 9.83
N PRO A 574 -14.37 13.98 11.02
CA PRO A 574 -13.46 13.97 12.16
C PRO A 574 -12.34 12.95 12.04
N ASP A 575 -12.50 11.91 11.25
CA ASP A 575 -11.54 10.83 11.10
C ASP A 575 -10.53 11.06 9.96
N SER A 576 -10.72 12.10 9.17
CA SER A 576 -9.84 12.38 8.04
C SER A 576 -9.39 13.82 7.86
N PRO A 577 -9.22 14.61 8.91
CA PRO A 577 -8.76 15.99 8.76
C PRO A 577 -7.27 16.10 8.44
N GLY A 578 -6.55 14.99 8.40
CA GLY A 578 -5.11 14.93 8.14
C GLY A 578 -4.76 14.40 6.76
N PRO A 579 -3.46 14.38 6.41
CA PRO A 579 -2.99 13.90 5.13
C PRO A 579 -3.08 12.37 5.02
N TRP A 580 -3.39 11.92 3.82
CA TRP A 580 -3.54 10.52 3.46
C TRP A 580 -2.46 10.11 2.45
N PRO A 581 -1.64 9.10 2.72
CA PRO A 581 -0.55 8.69 1.81
C PRO A 581 -1.02 8.32 0.41
N PHE A 582 -2.03 7.46 0.26
CA PHE A 582 -2.49 7.08 -1.08
C PHE A 582 -3.16 8.25 -1.82
N ALA A 583 -3.93 9.11 -1.12
CA ALA A 583 -4.52 10.30 -1.72
C ALA A 583 -3.44 11.32 -2.13
N THR A 584 -2.37 11.44 -1.33
CA THR A 584 -1.18 12.22 -1.69
C THR A 584 -0.53 11.68 -2.97
N MET A 585 -0.52 10.37 -3.17
CA MET A 585 -0.01 9.75 -4.40
C MET A 585 -0.93 9.99 -5.61
N PHE A 586 -2.25 10.14 -5.44
CA PHE A 586 -3.12 10.59 -6.53
C PHE A 586 -2.67 11.94 -7.06
N LEU A 587 -2.42 12.88 -6.14
CA LEU A 587 -1.92 14.21 -6.51
C LEU A 587 -0.53 14.14 -7.14
N ALA A 588 0.39 13.33 -6.59
CA ALA A 588 1.72 13.15 -7.17
C ALA A 588 1.66 12.65 -8.63
N ARG A 589 0.79 11.66 -8.92
CA ARG A 589 0.56 11.14 -10.27
C ARG A 589 -0.01 12.20 -11.20
N ALA A 590 -1.03 12.94 -10.74
CA ALA A 590 -1.68 13.98 -11.51
C ALA A 590 -0.73 15.16 -11.79
N TYR A 591 0.06 15.59 -10.80
CA TYR A 591 1.09 16.62 -10.99
C TYR A 591 2.16 16.21 -11.97
N LEU A 592 2.64 14.96 -11.87
CA LEU A 592 3.63 14.43 -12.82
C LEU A 592 3.06 14.42 -14.25
N GLU A 593 1.79 14.03 -14.45
CA GLU A 593 1.15 14.10 -15.77
C GLU A 593 1.02 15.54 -16.27
N ALA A 594 0.75 16.50 -15.41
CA ALA A 594 0.69 17.92 -15.74
C ALA A 594 2.08 18.57 -15.98
N GLY A 595 3.17 17.85 -15.69
CA GLY A 595 4.55 18.36 -15.79
C GLY A 595 4.97 19.24 -14.62
N ASN A 596 4.34 19.10 -13.47
CA ASN A 596 4.70 19.83 -12.25
C ASN A 596 5.55 18.93 -11.33
N ASP A 597 6.83 18.83 -11.67
CA ASP A 597 7.80 18.00 -10.96
C ASP A 597 8.02 18.44 -9.51
N GLU A 598 7.96 19.75 -9.25
CA GLU A 598 8.15 20.31 -7.91
C GLU A 598 7.10 19.75 -6.94
N LYS A 599 5.82 19.80 -7.32
CA LYS A 599 4.73 19.28 -6.47
C LYS A 599 4.73 17.76 -6.38
N ALA A 600 5.14 17.07 -7.46
CA ALA A 600 5.34 15.62 -7.40
C ALA A 600 6.44 15.26 -6.39
N TRP A 601 7.60 15.94 -6.44
CA TRP A 601 8.67 15.77 -5.45
C TRP A 601 8.24 16.13 -4.03
N ARG A 602 7.47 17.21 -3.87
CA ARG A 602 6.94 17.59 -2.55
C ARG A 602 6.13 16.47 -1.91
N ALA A 603 5.29 15.80 -2.69
CA ALA A 603 4.49 14.65 -2.24
C ALA A 603 5.37 13.43 -1.88
N LEU A 604 6.35 13.09 -2.73
CA LEU A 604 7.28 11.99 -2.47
C LEU A 604 8.17 12.26 -1.24
N ASN A 605 8.69 13.47 -1.11
CA ASN A 605 9.51 13.86 0.03
C ASN A 605 8.71 13.81 1.34
N TRP A 606 7.43 14.19 1.32
CA TRP A 606 6.59 14.03 2.49
C TRP A 606 6.44 12.57 2.89
N LEU A 607 6.21 11.64 1.94
CA LEU A 607 6.14 10.20 2.24
C LEU A 607 7.44 9.68 2.86
N LEU A 608 8.60 10.18 2.45
CA LEU A 608 9.89 9.78 3.00
C LEU A 608 10.14 10.33 4.41
N GLN A 609 9.51 11.45 4.77
CA GLN A 609 9.77 12.18 6.02
C GLN A 609 8.74 11.89 7.11
N VAL A 610 7.51 11.56 6.75
CA VAL A 610 6.46 11.24 7.73
C VAL A 610 6.75 9.91 8.43
N THR A 611 6.21 9.73 9.64
CA THR A 611 6.30 8.44 10.36
C THR A 611 5.86 7.29 9.48
N GLY A 612 6.68 6.24 9.40
CA GLY A 612 6.50 5.12 8.48
C GLY A 612 7.31 5.26 7.18
N GLY A 613 7.79 6.44 6.84
CA GLY A 613 8.58 6.66 5.62
C GLY A 613 9.88 5.90 5.59
N LYS A 614 10.60 5.86 6.72
CA LYS A 614 11.83 5.11 6.87
C LYS A 614 11.63 3.59 6.80
N ALA A 615 10.54 3.11 7.39
CA ALA A 615 10.16 1.70 7.32
C ALA A 615 9.49 1.32 5.98
N GLY A 616 9.00 2.32 5.22
CA GLY A 616 8.26 2.11 3.99
C GLY A 616 6.87 1.52 4.20
N ALA A 617 6.24 1.86 5.33
CA ALA A 617 4.89 1.41 5.67
C ALA A 617 4.11 2.54 6.35
N TRP A 618 3.11 3.06 5.65
CA TRP A 618 2.41 4.28 6.04
C TRP A 618 1.04 3.97 6.65
N PHE A 619 0.68 4.70 7.69
CA PHE A 619 -0.67 4.68 8.22
C PHE A 619 -1.68 5.22 7.20
N GLU A 620 -2.94 4.89 7.38
CA GLU A 620 -4.01 5.35 6.49
C GLU A 620 -4.05 6.88 6.39
N CYS A 621 -3.98 7.55 7.54
CA CYS A 621 -3.84 9.00 7.61
C CYS A 621 -3.07 9.44 8.85
N TYR A 622 -2.68 10.70 8.89
CA TYR A 622 -1.96 11.32 9.99
C TYR A 622 -2.81 12.43 10.59
N VAL A 623 -3.37 12.17 11.77
CA VAL A 623 -4.30 13.07 12.46
C VAL A 623 -3.73 13.51 13.81
N ASP A 624 -4.20 14.66 14.34
CA ASP A 624 -3.70 15.21 15.61
C ASP A 624 -4.38 14.64 16.85
N ARG A 625 -5.23 13.64 16.68
CA ARG A 625 -5.94 13.03 17.82
C ARG A 625 -5.26 11.74 18.20
N PRO A 626 -4.68 11.66 19.39
CA PRO A 626 -4.32 10.39 19.95
C PRO A 626 -5.60 9.59 20.26
N VAL A 627 -5.65 8.35 19.79
CA VAL A 627 -6.73 7.41 20.11
C VAL A 627 -6.14 6.26 20.90
N PRO A 628 -6.08 6.38 22.24
CA PRO A 628 -5.60 5.30 23.09
C PRO A 628 -6.52 4.07 23.03
N PRO A 629 -5.95 2.85 23.11
CA PRO A 629 -4.53 2.49 23.11
C PRO A 629 -3.95 2.23 21.72
N LEU A 630 -4.69 2.55 20.66
CA LEU A 630 -4.36 2.19 19.30
C LEU A 630 -3.89 3.41 18.52
N PRO A 631 -2.94 3.28 17.60
CA PRO A 631 -2.82 4.26 16.54
C PRO A 631 -4.17 4.37 15.85
N PRO A 632 -4.54 5.56 15.38
CA PRO A 632 -5.88 5.80 14.88
C PRO A 632 -6.24 4.87 13.72
N LEU A 633 -5.21 4.32 13.02
CA LEU A 633 -5.45 3.64 11.76
C LEU A 633 -4.36 2.62 11.46
N GLY A 634 -4.73 1.59 10.68
CA GLY A 634 -3.79 0.60 10.18
C GLY A 634 -2.92 1.11 9.04
N ILE A 635 -2.00 0.26 8.62
CA ILE A 635 -1.20 0.49 7.42
C ILE A 635 -2.06 0.12 6.21
N VAL A 636 -2.38 1.10 5.36
CA VAL A 636 -3.19 0.87 4.17
C VAL A 636 -2.33 0.37 3.01
N ILE A 637 -2.65 -0.82 2.54
CA ILE A 637 -1.91 -1.54 1.52
C ILE A 637 -1.96 -0.83 0.17
N TRP A 638 -3.05 -0.14 -0.13
CA TRP A 638 -3.23 0.64 -1.35
C TRP A 638 -2.10 1.66 -1.57
N THR A 639 -1.54 2.25 -0.51
CA THR A 639 -0.41 3.18 -0.63
C THR A 639 0.78 2.57 -1.38
N TRP A 640 1.12 1.32 -1.12
CA TRP A 640 2.21 0.63 -1.84
C TRP A 640 1.90 0.46 -3.33
N ALA A 641 0.64 0.15 -3.66
CA ALA A 641 0.22 0.03 -5.06
C ALA A 641 0.33 1.37 -5.79
N GLU A 642 -0.09 2.48 -5.15
CA GLU A 642 0.00 3.82 -5.73
C GLU A 642 1.44 4.25 -6.02
N ILE A 643 2.37 3.94 -5.13
CA ILE A 643 3.80 4.24 -5.33
C ILE A 643 4.35 3.45 -6.54
N VAL A 644 4.02 2.16 -6.65
CA VAL A 644 4.42 1.34 -7.80
C VAL A 644 3.79 1.88 -9.09
N MET A 645 2.50 2.25 -9.05
CA MET A 645 1.82 2.85 -10.21
C MET A 645 2.44 4.21 -10.59
N PHE A 646 2.79 5.06 -9.62
CA PHE A 646 3.51 6.30 -9.90
C PHE A 646 4.78 6.05 -10.72
N ILE A 647 5.60 5.08 -10.29
CA ILE A 647 6.88 4.79 -10.95
C ILE A 647 6.66 4.13 -12.31
N VAL A 648 5.84 3.09 -12.40
CA VAL A 648 5.74 2.29 -13.63
C VAL A 648 4.80 2.93 -14.66
N HIS A 649 3.64 3.46 -14.23
CA HIS A 649 2.64 4.02 -15.15
C HIS A 649 2.85 5.51 -15.46
N HIS A 650 3.55 6.29 -14.59
CA HIS A 650 3.64 7.73 -14.78
C HIS A 650 5.07 8.26 -14.93
N LEU A 651 6.09 7.60 -14.31
CA LEU A 651 7.50 7.95 -14.52
C LEU A 651 8.09 7.18 -15.72
N LEU A 652 8.07 5.85 -15.66
CA LEU A 652 8.57 5.00 -16.74
C LEU A 652 7.61 4.94 -17.93
N VAL A 653 6.33 5.13 -17.67
CA VAL A 653 5.20 5.07 -18.61
C VAL A 653 5.29 3.86 -19.53
N VAL A 654 5.41 2.67 -18.94
CA VAL A 654 5.36 1.40 -19.65
C VAL A 654 3.91 0.95 -19.73
N ARG A 655 3.35 0.87 -20.92
CA ARG A 655 1.92 0.57 -21.16
C ARG A 655 1.77 -0.49 -22.25
N PRO A 656 1.76 -1.78 -21.88
CA PRO A 656 1.34 -2.81 -22.83
C PRO A 656 -0.16 -2.69 -23.08
N GLY A 657 -0.53 -2.81 -24.34
CA GLY A 657 -1.91 -2.97 -24.80
C GLY A 657 -2.13 -4.38 -25.37
N PRO A 658 -3.31 -4.65 -25.97
CA PRO A 658 -3.57 -5.94 -26.59
C PRO A 658 -2.63 -6.28 -27.75
N LYS A 659 -2.09 -5.28 -28.47
CA LYS A 659 -1.32 -5.47 -29.71
C LYS A 659 0.10 -4.92 -29.67
N ASN A 660 0.39 -3.95 -28.84
CA ASN A 660 1.65 -3.25 -28.81
C ASN A 660 2.05 -2.85 -27.38
N LEU A 661 3.31 -2.46 -27.23
CA LEU A 661 3.88 -1.90 -26.02
C LEU A 661 4.27 -0.44 -26.28
N ILE A 662 3.70 0.50 -25.52
CA ILE A 662 4.03 1.90 -25.60
C ILE A 662 4.89 2.27 -24.39
N ILE A 663 6.02 2.95 -24.65
CA ILE A 663 6.92 3.44 -23.61
C ILE A 663 7.16 4.94 -23.84
N ARG A 664 6.79 5.77 -22.88
CA ARG A 664 6.92 7.24 -22.93
C ARG A 664 7.49 7.77 -21.63
N PRO A 665 8.73 7.44 -21.30
CA PRO A 665 9.30 7.77 -20.01
C PRO A 665 9.48 9.28 -19.83
N ARG A 666 9.60 9.66 -18.56
CA ARG A 666 9.92 11.01 -18.10
C ARG A 666 11.09 10.93 -17.13
N LEU A 667 11.91 11.96 -17.09
CA LEU A 667 12.88 12.17 -16.03
C LEU A 667 12.37 13.31 -15.15
N LEU A 668 12.05 12.99 -13.90
CA LEU A 668 11.75 14.01 -12.91
C LEU A 668 12.93 14.97 -12.76
N ALA A 669 12.67 16.24 -12.61
CA ALA A 669 13.69 17.25 -12.42
C ALA A 669 14.65 16.86 -11.29
N GLY A 670 15.95 16.90 -11.57
CA GLY A 670 17.01 16.51 -10.64
C GLY A 670 17.48 15.05 -10.78
N LEU A 671 16.72 14.15 -11.41
CA LEU A 671 17.24 12.82 -11.74
C LEU A 671 18.16 12.88 -12.96
N LYS A 672 19.32 12.27 -12.88
CA LYS A 672 20.31 12.20 -13.97
C LYS A 672 20.15 10.92 -14.80
N GLU A 673 19.87 9.84 -14.13
CA GLU A 673 19.74 8.50 -14.76
C GLU A 673 18.66 7.67 -14.06
N VAL A 674 17.92 6.90 -14.85
CA VAL A 674 17.02 5.85 -14.37
C VAL A 674 17.37 4.54 -15.08
N ASN A 675 17.70 3.52 -14.30
CA ASN A 675 17.86 2.14 -14.76
C ASN A 675 16.72 1.31 -14.19
N ALA A 676 15.83 0.84 -15.05
CA ALA A 676 14.67 0.09 -14.61
C ALA A 676 14.53 -1.22 -15.39
N LYS A 677 13.89 -2.17 -14.75
CA LYS A 677 13.44 -3.42 -15.35
C LYS A 677 12.00 -3.65 -14.96
N VAL A 678 11.13 -3.87 -15.93
CA VAL A 678 9.77 -4.36 -15.74
C VAL A 678 9.57 -5.65 -16.48
N VAL A 679 8.63 -6.48 -16.04
CA VAL A 679 8.33 -7.77 -16.66
C VAL A 679 7.03 -7.65 -17.45
N VAL A 680 7.11 -7.80 -18.76
CA VAL A 680 5.95 -7.75 -19.67
C VAL A 680 5.89 -9.07 -20.42
N ARG A 681 4.78 -9.79 -20.30
CA ARG A 681 4.55 -11.10 -20.93
C ARG A 681 5.66 -12.13 -20.66
N GLY A 682 6.20 -12.10 -19.43
CA GLY A 682 7.26 -13.01 -19.01
C GLY A 682 8.67 -12.63 -19.50
N HIS A 683 8.83 -11.49 -20.19
CA HIS A 683 10.10 -10.99 -20.68
C HIS A 683 10.53 -9.72 -19.97
N ASP A 684 11.83 -9.58 -19.76
CA ASP A 684 12.41 -8.37 -19.21
C ASP A 684 12.38 -7.22 -20.22
N VAL A 685 11.79 -6.10 -19.84
CA VAL A 685 11.92 -4.81 -20.53
C VAL A 685 12.83 -3.94 -19.68
N ARG A 686 14.08 -3.82 -20.10
CA ARG A 686 15.11 -3.02 -19.42
C ARG A 686 15.13 -1.63 -20.01
N LEU A 687 15.01 -0.62 -19.15
CA LEU A 687 15.00 0.79 -19.51
C LEU A 687 16.23 1.47 -18.94
N LYS A 688 16.92 2.22 -19.78
CA LYS A 688 17.98 3.13 -19.38
C LYS A 688 17.66 4.52 -19.90
N LEU A 689 17.40 5.44 -18.99
CA LEU A 689 16.94 6.78 -19.28
C LEU A 689 17.99 7.78 -18.82
N ARG A 690 18.28 8.77 -19.67
CA ARG A 690 19.22 9.86 -19.41
C ARG A 690 18.70 11.16 -20.04
N HIS A 691 19.18 12.29 -19.55
CA HIS A 691 18.92 13.56 -20.23
C HIS A 691 19.59 13.59 -21.61
N ALA A 692 18.87 14.14 -22.58
CA ALA A 692 19.39 14.37 -23.92
C ALA A 692 20.26 15.64 -23.93
N GLU A 693 21.47 15.56 -24.47
CA GLU A 693 22.31 16.74 -24.73
C GLU A 693 21.81 17.57 -25.93
N LYS A 694 21.07 16.92 -26.80
CA LYS A 694 20.49 17.50 -28.05
C LYS A 694 19.05 17.01 -28.19
N ALA A 695 18.62 16.71 -29.43
CA ALA A 695 17.30 16.14 -29.68
C ALA A 695 17.17 14.74 -29.03
N PRO A 696 15.95 14.36 -28.54
CA PRO A 696 15.69 13.05 -27.99
C PRO A 696 16.04 11.92 -28.95
N VAL A 697 16.69 10.86 -28.45
CA VAL A 697 17.03 9.65 -29.22
C VAL A 697 16.68 8.39 -28.43
N ALA A 698 16.35 7.33 -29.14
CA ALA A 698 16.07 6.03 -28.54
C ALA A 698 16.78 4.90 -29.29
N TYR A 699 17.21 3.88 -28.52
CA TYR A 699 17.83 2.67 -29.05
C TYR A 699 17.15 1.43 -28.48
N VAL A 700 16.64 0.59 -29.34
CA VAL A 700 16.07 -0.72 -28.97
C VAL A 700 17.06 -1.81 -29.34
N ASN A 701 17.53 -2.56 -28.34
CA ASN A 701 18.56 -3.58 -28.51
C ASN A 701 19.78 -3.07 -29.30
N GLY A 702 20.24 -1.84 -29.01
CA GLY A 702 21.35 -1.16 -29.66
C GLY A 702 21.07 -0.57 -31.04
N ARG A 703 19.85 -0.68 -31.55
CA ARG A 703 19.46 -0.07 -32.85
C ARG A 703 18.62 1.16 -32.63
N GLN A 704 18.98 2.25 -33.28
CA GLN A 704 18.21 3.49 -33.21
C GLN A 704 16.77 3.25 -33.68
N THR A 705 15.82 3.81 -32.95
CA THR A 705 14.40 3.72 -33.24
C THR A 705 13.74 5.09 -33.24
N ARG A 706 12.58 5.19 -33.88
CA ARG A 706 11.82 6.43 -33.96
C ARG A 706 11.12 6.74 -32.63
N ILE A 707 11.22 7.98 -32.20
CA ILE A 707 10.39 8.58 -31.15
C ILE A 707 9.27 9.36 -31.84
N THR A 708 8.04 9.15 -31.38
CA THR A 708 6.85 9.90 -31.83
C THR A 708 6.14 10.42 -30.58
N ASP A 709 5.98 11.74 -30.49
CA ASP A 709 5.37 12.41 -29.34
C ASP A 709 5.95 11.97 -27.99
N GLY A 710 7.30 11.86 -27.92
CA GLY A 710 8.04 11.44 -26.74
C GLY A 710 7.93 9.93 -26.44
N SER A 711 7.27 9.14 -27.29
CA SER A 711 7.03 7.71 -27.08
C SER A 711 7.74 6.83 -28.10
N VAL A 712 8.07 5.61 -27.65
CA VAL A 712 8.48 4.49 -28.50
C VAL A 712 7.38 3.44 -28.48
N THR A 713 6.89 3.06 -29.64
CA THR A 713 5.90 1.98 -29.80
C THR A 713 6.59 0.74 -30.35
N LEU A 714 6.46 -0.36 -29.62
CA LEU A 714 7.07 -1.64 -29.91
C LEU A 714 6.02 -2.74 -30.10
N PRO A 715 6.32 -3.82 -30.84
CA PRO A 715 5.55 -5.05 -30.72
C PRO A 715 5.57 -5.56 -29.28
N LEU A 716 4.56 -6.34 -28.92
CA LEU A 716 4.56 -7.02 -27.63
C LEU A 716 5.80 -7.93 -27.50
N PRO A 717 6.46 -7.97 -26.33
CA PRO A 717 7.66 -8.76 -26.14
C PRO A 717 7.44 -10.25 -26.38
N THR A 718 8.32 -10.87 -27.15
CA THR A 718 8.48 -12.32 -27.30
C THR A 718 9.89 -12.77 -26.88
N LYS A 719 10.72 -11.81 -26.46
CA LYS A 719 12.06 -11.94 -25.88
C LYS A 719 12.38 -10.68 -25.10
N ASP A 720 13.44 -10.70 -24.31
CA ASP A 720 13.92 -9.53 -23.57
C ASP A 720 14.19 -8.34 -24.48
N ILE A 721 13.84 -7.17 -24.00
CA ILE A 721 14.04 -5.88 -24.69
C ILE A 721 14.95 -4.99 -23.82
N SER A 722 15.92 -4.36 -24.45
CA SER A 722 16.69 -3.26 -23.88
C SER A 722 16.35 -1.97 -24.61
N LEU A 723 15.84 -0.99 -23.90
CA LEU A 723 15.53 0.34 -24.42
C LEU A 723 16.38 1.38 -23.71
N GLU A 724 17.25 2.06 -24.45
CA GLU A 724 17.99 3.22 -23.99
C GLU A 724 17.38 4.47 -24.61
N MET A 725 17.02 5.45 -23.77
CA MET A 725 16.46 6.72 -24.23
C MET A 725 17.22 7.88 -23.60
N HIS A 726 17.56 8.84 -24.44
CA HIS A 726 18.01 10.16 -24.04
C HIS A 726 16.85 11.13 -24.30
N ILE A 727 16.27 11.70 -23.24
CA ILE A 727 15.02 12.47 -23.28
C ILE A 727 15.16 13.83 -22.60
#